data_ffd82a4378773c40c160a24944c1ee87
#
_entry.id   ffd82a4378773c40c160a24944c1ee87
#
_cell.length_a   1.000
_cell.length_b   1.000
_cell.length_c   1.000
_cell.angle_alpha   90.00
_cell.angle_beta   90.00
_cell.angle_gamma   90.00
#
_symmetry.space_group_name_H-M   'P 1'
#
loop_
_entity.id
_entity.type
_entity.pdbx_description
1 polymer ?
#
loop_
_entity_poly.entity_id
_entity_poly.type
_entity_poly.pdbx_seq_one_letter_code
_entity_poly.pdbx_strand_id
1 'polypeptide(L)'
;MKCSFDSVIACAVLVAGGLVPQLWGEGFALSGTGAWRRDDRVSMATAQPFGTGFSRDGETAVCTNADAKGASGLGWSLALNQAVAAPVRLSAEGWAEKPPRGGRFELFADVDYMDGTTAWALRAPFCADASAGWTRQTLTLDGKAIRRLSAYALFRGAAGVVRFRRPAFEEIHPEGGARLDGVFVQPDARLSQERLLLRDVGRNTGFAPFRAGVCHGVKAMQTQTRDGAGAVRHRVRLEGAPASEDRALTLVYALPLEPGELTWFADPRHSRVVTARDGEQRVTSPVPYGQQALSLWPFAACAVAGRGQALAVDLAAPAVYRVTLNPELRLLYISFDVALAPEKNTAEVGFVTFPFAARDGFRGALEAWGRLEPSAVENRMEKIGLWDAFTPIKNIPRYEDFHFAYVEGDTANAAWYDERGISCFTYTEPSSWWMHLKGKDGNLPTYAECVAEVARLAAEAPSVDAAAWSKHAAALAWQTSAAMDAFGRRVGHIQSTAWTPSGIMWSFNSAPGIKGEVTDYKIKVSEARFKKMYGGAPYPKGVDGEYIDSSEMGFSIGADYDRAHFAAMETPLCWSGPSNRVCISGGLVSYEYVRSIRRRLDAYGRRMMANSTPKKTSLIVPWADVPGTEVDWNRGGKWNPSPHDEMIYWRAIAGRKPYCLLQNTNYKIFTRELVVRYMERALAYGMLPSYFSNDGYTDRYFENPAYYERDRDLFRTYVPLAIELATAGWQPVRTLVSCADESVFVEQFGDRYATVFNSSVGQAKRVTLRSGRASAAERVTGATCAFADGVAVLEIPPESVRLLDFGAVSPKAPSGGTQGPSTCPARRRP
;
A
#
# COMPACT_ATOMS: atom_id res chain seq x y z
N MET A 1 -27.91 -10.31 16.72
CA MET A 1 -28.32 -10.49 15.32
C MET A 1 -28.76 -9.15 14.75
N LYS A 2 -27.84 -8.30 14.35
CA LYS A 2 -28.00 -7.12 13.48
C LYS A 2 -26.58 -6.71 13.11
N CYS A 3 -26.05 -7.30 12.03
CA CYS A 3 -24.84 -6.78 11.41
C CYS A 3 -25.14 -5.37 10.92
N SER A 4 -24.41 -4.39 11.40
CA SER A 4 -24.55 -3.02 10.91
C SER A 4 -24.02 -2.96 9.46
N PHE A 5 -24.76 -2.30 8.60
CA PHE A 5 -24.45 -2.10 7.19
C PHE A 5 -23.07 -1.42 6.98
N ASP A 6 -22.53 -0.78 8.01
CA ASP A 6 -21.26 -0.07 7.99
C ASP A 6 -20.03 -0.98 7.87
N SER A 7 -20.09 -2.21 8.41
CA SER A 7 -19.00 -3.18 8.27
C SER A 7 -18.83 -3.72 6.85
N VAL A 8 -19.92 -3.77 6.07
CA VAL A 8 -19.90 -4.28 4.69
C VAL A 8 -19.20 -3.32 3.73
N ILE A 9 -19.34 -2.01 3.95
CA ILE A 9 -18.78 -1.00 3.02
C ILE A 9 -17.32 -0.65 3.35
N ALA A 10 -16.94 -0.60 4.62
CA ALA A 10 -15.53 -0.39 4.99
C ALA A 10 -14.62 -1.54 4.51
N CYS A 11 -15.18 -2.75 4.40
CA CYS A 11 -14.46 -3.93 3.95
C CYS A 11 -14.50 -4.17 2.44
N ALA A 12 -15.47 -3.62 1.69
CA ALA A 12 -15.47 -3.69 0.22
C ALA A 12 -14.30 -2.92 -0.41
N VAL A 13 -13.71 -1.94 0.30
CA VAL A 13 -12.50 -1.22 -0.14
C VAL A 13 -11.23 -2.10 -0.14
N LEU A 14 -11.24 -3.22 0.61
CA LEU A 14 -10.08 -4.13 0.71
C LEU A 14 -10.14 -5.33 -0.25
N VAL A 15 -11.27 -5.58 -0.91
CA VAL A 15 -11.49 -6.86 -1.64
C VAL A 15 -11.57 -6.68 -3.16
N ALA A 16 -11.84 -5.49 -3.68
CA ALA A 16 -11.77 -5.28 -5.11
C ALA A 16 -10.38 -4.73 -5.45
N GLY A 17 -9.49 -5.56 -5.97
CA GLY A 17 -8.29 -5.16 -6.70
C GLY A 17 -8.66 -4.39 -7.97
N GLY A 18 -9.56 -3.40 -7.82
CA GLY A 18 -9.96 -2.47 -8.86
C GLY A 18 -8.97 -1.31 -8.89
N LEU A 19 -8.45 -1.04 -10.05
CA LEU A 19 -7.73 0.19 -10.35
C LEU A 19 -8.51 1.39 -9.83
N VAL A 20 -7.94 2.12 -8.87
CA VAL A 20 -8.52 3.39 -8.40
C VAL A 20 -8.19 4.45 -9.44
N PRO A 21 -9.17 5.16 -10.01
CA PRO A 21 -8.88 6.24 -10.96
C PRO A 21 -8.11 7.34 -10.26
N GLN A 22 -7.24 7.98 -11.01
CA GLN A 22 -6.51 9.14 -10.55
C GLN A 22 -7.47 10.29 -10.21
N LEU A 23 -7.31 10.83 -9.00
CA LEU A 23 -7.96 12.07 -8.61
C LEU A 23 -7.05 13.23 -9.00
N TRP A 24 -7.53 14.13 -9.85
CA TRP A 24 -6.80 15.32 -10.28
C TRP A 24 -7.46 16.56 -9.69
N GLY A 25 -6.65 17.53 -9.31
CA GLY A 25 -7.13 18.80 -8.78
C GLY A 25 -7.81 19.69 -9.85
N GLU A 26 -8.44 20.77 -9.41
CA GLU A 26 -8.93 21.81 -10.30
C GLU A 26 -7.78 22.38 -11.14
N GLY A 27 -7.91 22.41 -12.45
CA GLY A 27 -6.98 23.13 -13.29
C GLY A 27 -6.16 22.29 -14.27
N PHE A 28 -6.78 21.32 -14.92
CA PHE A 28 -6.19 20.73 -16.11
C PHE A 28 -5.97 21.80 -17.19
N ALA A 29 -4.72 22.10 -17.50
CA ALA A 29 -4.42 22.76 -18.73
C ALA A 29 -4.59 21.78 -19.87
N LEU A 30 -5.62 22.03 -20.64
CA LEU A 30 -5.67 21.54 -21.98
C LEU A 30 -4.72 22.42 -22.79
N SER A 31 -3.63 21.84 -23.29
CA SER A 31 -2.89 22.48 -24.37
C SER A 31 -3.77 22.38 -25.62
N GLY A 32 -4.75 23.27 -25.73
CA GLY A 32 -5.34 23.66 -26.97
C GLY A 32 -6.67 23.06 -27.43
N THR A 33 -7.21 21.93 -26.90
CA THR A 33 -8.43 21.36 -27.49
C THR A 33 -9.30 20.64 -26.46
N GLY A 34 -10.32 21.27 -25.98
CA GLY A 34 -11.39 20.78 -25.15
C GLY A 34 -11.65 21.67 -23.94
N ALA A 35 -12.85 22.13 -23.76
CA ALA A 35 -13.28 22.89 -22.60
C ALA A 35 -14.09 21.98 -21.66
N TRP A 36 -14.01 22.25 -20.37
CA TRP A 36 -14.97 21.69 -19.41
C TRP A 36 -16.37 22.13 -19.79
N ARG A 37 -17.23 21.16 -20.03
CA ARG A 37 -18.65 21.43 -20.35
C ARG A 37 -19.49 20.94 -19.18
N ARG A 38 -20.29 21.82 -18.62
CA ARG A 38 -21.26 21.49 -17.58
C ARG A 38 -22.34 20.58 -18.15
N ASP A 39 -22.65 19.54 -17.38
CA ASP A 39 -23.73 18.62 -17.67
C ASP A 39 -24.88 18.87 -16.69
N ASP A 40 -26.04 19.31 -17.22
CA ASP A 40 -27.20 19.67 -16.41
C ASP A 40 -27.92 18.46 -15.80
N ARG A 41 -27.49 17.23 -16.12
CA ARG A 41 -27.96 16.00 -15.47
C ARG A 41 -27.62 15.97 -13.98
N VAL A 42 -26.63 16.75 -13.51
CA VAL A 42 -26.32 16.94 -12.09
C VAL A 42 -26.69 18.35 -11.65
N SER A 43 -27.77 18.43 -10.91
CA SER A 43 -28.25 19.66 -10.29
C SER A 43 -29.06 19.33 -9.04
N MET A 44 -29.46 20.34 -8.28
CA MET A 44 -30.37 20.13 -7.17
C MET A 44 -31.72 19.56 -7.64
N ALA A 45 -32.19 19.92 -8.83
CA ALA A 45 -33.45 19.46 -9.38
C ALA A 45 -33.43 17.97 -9.77
N THR A 46 -32.29 17.45 -10.25
CA THR A 46 -32.13 16.05 -10.69
C THR A 46 -31.66 15.12 -9.58
N ALA A 47 -31.28 15.67 -8.42
CA ALA A 47 -30.82 14.92 -7.29
C ALA A 47 -31.90 14.00 -6.72
N GLN A 48 -31.53 12.74 -6.46
CA GLN A 48 -32.35 11.78 -5.75
C GLN A 48 -32.02 11.82 -4.26
N PRO A 49 -32.92 12.31 -3.41
CA PRO A 49 -32.70 12.31 -1.98
C PRO A 49 -32.72 10.88 -1.42
N PHE A 50 -31.94 10.63 -0.42
CA PHE A 50 -32.00 9.37 0.34
C PHE A 50 -31.85 9.62 1.84
N GLY A 51 -32.32 8.65 2.64
CA GLY A 51 -32.35 8.73 4.09
C GLY A 51 -33.56 9.45 4.67
N THR A 52 -33.86 9.13 5.94
CA THR A 52 -35.07 9.65 6.63
C THR A 52 -34.92 11.07 7.13
N GLY A 53 -33.70 11.59 7.25
CA GLY A 53 -33.39 12.94 7.77
C GLY A 53 -33.21 13.99 6.68
N PHE A 54 -33.64 13.72 5.47
CA PHE A 54 -33.54 14.67 4.35
C PHE A 54 -34.72 15.67 4.30
N SER A 55 -34.39 16.95 4.07
CA SER A 55 -35.37 17.98 3.72
C SER A 55 -34.77 18.98 2.74
N ARG A 56 -35.58 19.85 2.12
CA ARG A 56 -35.09 20.94 1.24
C ARG A 56 -35.46 22.30 1.84
N ASP A 57 -34.52 23.22 1.71
CA ASP A 57 -34.69 24.64 2.02
C ASP A 57 -34.21 25.44 0.80
N GLY A 58 -35.13 25.71 -0.12
CA GLY A 58 -34.86 26.28 -1.45
C GLY A 58 -33.89 25.41 -2.27
N GLU A 59 -32.79 25.98 -2.72
CA GLU A 59 -31.71 25.29 -3.45
C GLU A 59 -30.72 24.59 -2.53
N THR A 60 -31.08 24.36 -1.27
CA THR A 60 -30.24 23.71 -0.28
C THR A 60 -30.88 22.41 0.19
N ALA A 61 -30.10 21.33 0.18
CA ALA A 61 -30.47 20.09 0.85
C ALA A 61 -30.03 20.15 2.32
N VAL A 62 -30.92 19.80 3.22
CA VAL A 62 -30.66 19.71 4.66
C VAL A 62 -30.70 18.24 5.05
N CYS A 63 -29.63 17.75 5.60
CA CYS A 63 -29.48 16.35 6.02
C CYS A 63 -29.29 16.29 7.53
N THR A 64 -30.22 15.67 8.23
CA THR A 64 -30.22 15.52 9.69
C THR A 64 -30.15 14.05 10.04
N ASN A 65 -29.13 13.64 10.76
CA ASN A 65 -29.05 12.31 11.35
C ASN A 65 -29.20 12.43 12.86
N ALA A 66 -30.10 11.66 13.44
CA ALA A 66 -30.36 11.65 14.88
C ALA A 66 -29.27 10.89 15.65
N ASP A 67 -28.66 9.90 15.03
CA ASP A 67 -27.64 9.03 15.62
C ASP A 67 -26.60 8.56 14.59
N ALA A 68 -25.65 7.75 15.04
CA ALA A 68 -24.59 7.17 14.21
C ALA A 68 -25.08 6.09 13.21
N LYS A 69 -26.34 5.70 13.23
CA LYS A 69 -26.92 4.77 12.24
C LYS A 69 -27.54 5.53 11.06
N GLY A 70 -27.71 6.84 11.18
CA GLY A 70 -28.26 7.69 10.15
C GLY A 70 -27.38 7.77 8.92
N ALA A 71 -28.01 7.76 7.75
CA ALA A 71 -27.41 8.11 6.47
C ALA A 71 -28.41 8.93 5.65
N SER A 72 -28.00 10.10 5.18
CA SER A 72 -28.83 10.99 4.40
C SER A 72 -27.99 11.78 3.38
N GLY A 73 -28.61 12.22 2.32
CA GLY A 73 -27.91 12.96 1.28
C GLY A 73 -28.63 13.05 -0.04
N LEU A 74 -27.87 13.39 -1.06
CA LEU A 74 -28.26 13.47 -2.45
C LEU A 74 -27.47 12.49 -3.31
N GLY A 75 -28.13 11.83 -4.27
CA GLY A 75 -27.49 10.92 -5.21
C GLY A 75 -27.83 11.21 -6.67
N TRP A 76 -26.92 10.87 -7.57
CA TRP A 76 -27.06 10.92 -9.02
C TRP A 76 -26.50 9.65 -9.62
N SER A 77 -27.12 9.14 -10.67
CA SER A 77 -26.60 8.04 -11.48
C SER A 77 -26.49 8.48 -12.93
N LEU A 78 -25.28 8.49 -13.46
CA LEU A 78 -24.97 8.97 -14.80
C LEU A 78 -24.45 7.81 -15.66
N ALA A 79 -25.16 7.49 -16.74
CA ALA A 79 -24.63 6.65 -17.81
C ALA A 79 -23.81 7.54 -18.75
N LEU A 80 -22.49 7.39 -18.70
CA LEU A 80 -21.57 8.18 -19.52
C LEU A 80 -21.21 7.45 -20.82
N ASN A 81 -20.99 6.14 -20.75
CA ASN A 81 -20.64 5.29 -21.89
C ASN A 81 -19.55 5.91 -22.78
N GLN A 82 -18.51 6.42 -22.15
CA GLN A 82 -17.41 7.12 -22.82
C GLN A 82 -16.74 6.19 -23.85
N ALA A 83 -16.72 6.57 -25.10
CA ALA A 83 -16.03 5.83 -26.16
C ALA A 83 -14.49 5.91 -26.00
N VAL A 84 -14.01 7.03 -25.45
CA VAL A 84 -12.60 7.29 -25.12
C VAL A 84 -12.58 7.89 -23.72
N ALA A 85 -11.59 7.53 -22.92
CA ALA A 85 -11.44 8.08 -21.57
C ALA A 85 -11.39 9.62 -21.62
N ALA A 86 -12.33 10.29 -20.97
CA ALA A 86 -12.38 11.73 -20.83
C ALA A 86 -12.50 12.10 -19.34
N PRO A 87 -11.74 13.10 -18.86
CA PRO A 87 -11.87 13.55 -17.48
C PRO A 87 -13.27 14.04 -17.17
N VAL A 88 -13.75 13.68 -15.98
CA VAL A 88 -14.99 14.18 -15.42
C VAL A 88 -14.74 14.80 -14.06
N ARG A 89 -15.52 15.81 -13.70
CA ARG A 89 -15.39 16.55 -12.46
C ARG A 89 -16.75 16.69 -11.78
N LEU A 90 -16.84 16.18 -10.56
CA LEU A 90 -17.94 16.40 -9.65
C LEU A 90 -17.58 17.50 -8.67
N SER A 91 -18.48 18.40 -8.35
CA SER A 91 -18.29 19.35 -7.26
C SER A 91 -19.60 19.64 -6.53
N ALA A 92 -19.49 20.04 -5.25
CA ALA A 92 -20.62 20.52 -4.46
C ALA A 92 -20.09 21.43 -3.33
N GLU A 93 -20.97 22.24 -2.75
CA GLU A 93 -20.71 22.97 -1.53
C GLU A 93 -21.41 22.27 -0.36
N GLY A 94 -20.68 22.10 0.76
CA GLY A 94 -21.19 21.54 2.00
C GLY A 94 -20.91 22.43 3.20
N TRP A 95 -21.83 22.43 4.16
CA TRP A 95 -21.70 23.14 5.44
C TRP A 95 -22.22 22.27 6.58
N ALA A 96 -21.39 22.09 7.63
CA ALA A 96 -21.77 21.40 8.85
C ALA A 96 -22.43 22.39 9.81
N GLU A 97 -23.74 22.59 9.71
CA GLU A 97 -24.48 23.52 10.58
C GLU A 97 -24.44 23.08 12.04
N LYS A 98 -24.68 21.81 12.30
CA LYS A 98 -24.41 21.16 13.59
C LYS A 98 -23.34 20.10 13.37
N PRO A 99 -22.09 20.37 13.74
CA PRO A 99 -20.97 19.52 13.43
C PRO A 99 -21.19 18.08 13.86
N PRO A 100 -20.96 17.10 12.96
CA PRO A 100 -21.08 15.70 13.31
C PRO A 100 -19.97 15.30 14.30
N ARG A 101 -20.33 14.45 15.26
CA ARG A 101 -19.38 13.79 16.15
C ARG A 101 -18.89 12.51 15.49
N GLY A 102 -17.86 12.58 14.67
CA GLY A 102 -17.40 11.48 13.84
C GLY A 102 -18.23 11.30 12.55
N GLY A 103 -18.20 10.11 11.97
CA GLY A 103 -18.92 9.79 10.74
C GLY A 103 -18.30 10.38 9.48
N ARG A 104 -19.10 10.47 8.39
CA ARG A 104 -18.64 10.90 7.07
C ARG A 104 -19.54 12.00 6.53
N PHE A 105 -18.92 13.12 6.16
CA PHE A 105 -19.53 14.26 5.49
C PHE A 105 -18.70 14.55 4.25
N GLU A 106 -19.11 14.04 3.09
CA GLU A 106 -18.23 13.94 1.92
C GLU A 106 -18.97 13.99 0.58
N LEU A 107 -18.29 14.46 -0.46
CA LEU A 107 -18.62 14.18 -1.85
C LEU A 107 -18.07 12.80 -2.18
N PHE A 108 -18.88 11.93 -2.77
CA PHE A 108 -18.58 10.51 -2.91
C PHE A 108 -18.96 10.01 -4.29
N ALA A 109 -18.18 9.07 -4.85
CA ALA A 109 -18.49 8.45 -6.13
C ALA A 109 -18.10 6.98 -6.20
N ASP A 110 -18.96 6.20 -6.88
CA ASP A 110 -18.66 4.85 -7.36
C ASP A 110 -18.67 4.85 -8.89
N VAL A 111 -17.70 4.18 -9.51
CA VAL A 111 -17.48 4.21 -10.95
C VAL A 111 -17.43 2.82 -11.54
N ASP A 112 -18.24 2.56 -12.57
CA ASP A 112 -18.10 1.40 -13.46
C ASP A 112 -17.41 1.85 -14.74
N TYR A 113 -16.32 1.20 -15.11
CA TYR A 113 -15.56 1.50 -16.32
C TYR A 113 -16.01 0.66 -17.53
N MET A 114 -15.67 1.14 -18.73
CA MET A 114 -15.98 0.43 -19.99
C MET A 114 -15.22 -0.88 -20.13
N ASP A 115 -14.07 -1.04 -19.45
CA ASP A 115 -13.27 -2.26 -19.42
C ASP A 115 -13.80 -3.32 -18.43
N GLY A 116 -14.96 -3.07 -17.81
CA GLY A 116 -15.59 -3.97 -16.84
C GLY A 116 -15.05 -3.86 -15.42
N THR A 117 -14.00 -3.08 -15.19
CA THR A 117 -13.51 -2.82 -13.82
C THR A 117 -14.38 -1.78 -13.10
N THR A 118 -14.26 -1.71 -11.77
CA THR A 118 -14.99 -0.77 -10.93
C THR A 118 -14.04 -0.05 -9.98
N ALA A 119 -14.39 1.19 -9.59
CA ALA A 119 -13.75 1.88 -8.48
C ALA A 119 -14.84 2.31 -7.50
N TRP A 120 -14.64 1.99 -6.24
CA TRP A 120 -15.60 2.22 -5.16
C TRP A 120 -15.08 3.25 -4.16
N ALA A 121 -16.00 4.00 -3.57
CA ALA A 121 -15.71 4.87 -2.44
C ALA A 121 -14.69 5.99 -2.73
N LEU A 122 -14.66 6.50 -3.94
CA LEU A 122 -13.91 7.72 -4.27
C LEU A 122 -14.55 8.91 -3.57
N ARG A 123 -13.77 9.74 -2.87
CA ARG A 123 -14.37 10.73 -1.96
C ARG A 123 -13.51 11.96 -1.73
N ALA A 124 -14.21 13.09 -1.49
CA ALA A 124 -13.61 14.34 -1.03
C ALA A 124 -14.40 14.85 0.19
N PRO A 125 -13.82 14.82 1.41
CA PRO A 125 -14.51 15.20 2.63
C PRO A 125 -14.72 16.71 2.70
N PHE A 126 -15.90 17.14 3.16
CA PHE A 126 -16.18 18.53 3.52
C PHE A 126 -15.65 18.85 4.92
N CYS A 127 -15.45 20.14 5.19
CA CYS A 127 -15.11 20.60 6.53
C CYS A 127 -16.26 20.35 7.51
N ALA A 128 -15.99 19.61 8.58
CA ALA A 128 -16.97 19.31 9.61
C ALA A 128 -17.05 20.39 10.72
N ASP A 129 -16.44 21.56 10.54
CA ASP A 129 -16.49 22.69 11.47
C ASP A 129 -17.58 23.68 11.05
N ALA A 130 -18.50 24.00 11.96
CA ALA A 130 -19.56 24.95 11.70
C ALA A 130 -19.03 26.37 11.37
N SER A 131 -17.90 26.77 11.96
CA SER A 131 -17.30 28.08 11.76
C SER A 131 -16.69 28.27 10.37
N ALA A 132 -16.38 27.17 9.66
CA ALA A 132 -15.90 27.22 8.28
C ALA A 132 -16.98 27.66 7.28
N GLY A 133 -18.27 27.59 7.65
CA GLY A 133 -19.38 27.91 6.75
C GLY A 133 -19.41 26.97 5.55
N TRP A 134 -19.77 27.50 4.39
CA TRP A 134 -19.81 26.74 3.14
C TRP A 134 -18.40 26.47 2.61
N THR A 135 -18.07 25.21 2.46
CA THR A 135 -16.83 24.77 1.82
C THR A 135 -17.13 24.02 0.52
N ARG A 136 -16.37 24.30 -0.55
CA ARG A 136 -16.50 23.60 -1.84
C ARG A 136 -15.56 22.40 -1.86
N GLN A 137 -16.06 21.26 -2.32
CA GLN A 137 -15.26 20.09 -2.65
C GLN A 137 -15.43 19.70 -4.11
N THR A 138 -14.36 19.13 -4.66
CA THR A 138 -14.29 18.67 -6.04
C THR A 138 -13.67 17.30 -6.10
N LEU A 139 -14.25 16.42 -6.90
CA LEU A 139 -13.77 15.09 -7.19
C LEU A 139 -13.55 14.98 -8.69
N THR A 140 -12.30 14.85 -9.14
CA THR A 140 -11.97 14.69 -10.55
C THR A 140 -11.57 13.23 -10.81
N LEU A 141 -12.14 12.64 -11.85
CA LEU A 141 -11.93 11.26 -12.28
C LEU A 141 -11.35 11.29 -13.69
N ASP A 142 -10.24 10.56 -13.88
CA ASP A 142 -9.57 10.46 -15.17
C ASP A 142 -8.88 9.09 -15.32
N GLY A 143 -8.27 8.83 -16.48
CA GLY A 143 -7.43 7.67 -16.77
C GLY A 143 -8.15 6.50 -17.41
N LYS A 144 -9.47 6.33 -17.22
CA LYS A 144 -10.25 5.27 -17.85
C LYS A 144 -11.59 5.77 -18.40
N ALA A 145 -12.05 5.15 -19.47
CA ALA A 145 -13.39 5.41 -20.01
C ALA A 145 -14.47 4.93 -19.04
N ILE A 146 -15.36 5.82 -18.65
CA ILE A 146 -16.41 5.58 -17.67
C ILE A 146 -17.67 5.09 -18.38
N ARG A 147 -18.22 3.97 -17.91
CA ARG A 147 -19.52 3.45 -18.34
C ARG A 147 -20.64 4.10 -17.53
N ARG A 148 -20.53 4.06 -16.20
CA ARG A 148 -21.52 4.62 -15.29
C ARG A 148 -20.84 5.24 -14.09
N LEU A 149 -21.36 6.35 -13.62
CA LEU A 149 -20.92 7.07 -12.43
C LEU A 149 -22.11 7.22 -11.48
N SER A 150 -21.99 6.72 -10.25
CA SER A 150 -22.90 6.98 -9.14
C SER A 150 -22.25 7.98 -8.21
N ALA A 151 -22.84 9.16 -8.09
CA ALA A 151 -22.29 10.27 -7.31
C ALA A 151 -23.21 10.60 -6.14
N TYR A 152 -22.63 11.04 -5.02
CA TYR A 152 -23.36 11.35 -3.80
C TYR A 152 -22.76 12.56 -3.07
N ALA A 153 -23.65 13.44 -2.55
CA ALA A 153 -23.31 14.31 -1.44
C ALA A 153 -23.86 13.64 -0.17
N LEU A 154 -22.98 13.08 0.65
CA LEU A 154 -23.29 12.06 1.64
C LEU A 154 -23.00 12.54 3.06
N PHE A 155 -23.96 12.32 3.98
CA PHE A 155 -23.77 12.42 5.41
C PHE A 155 -24.22 11.13 6.09
N ARG A 156 -23.28 10.43 6.78
CA ARG A 156 -23.60 9.18 7.46
C ARG A 156 -22.66 8.88 8.65
N GLY A 157 -23.10 7.94 9.51
CA GLY A 157 -22.26 7.39 10.57
C GLY A 157 -22.07 8.35 11.76
N ALA A 158 -22.85 9.44 11.83
CA ALA A 158 -22.86 10.38 12.96
C ALA A 158 -24.17 11.12 13.09
N ALA A 159 -24.50 11.56 14.31
CA ALA A 159 -25.56 12.54 14.54
C ALA A 159 -25.09 13.94 14.14
N GLY A 160 -25.99 14.77 13.64
CA GLY A 160 -25.66 16.14 13.27
C GLY A 160 -26.61 16.72 12.22
N VAL A 161 -26.33 17.93 11.77
CA VAL A 161 -27.03 18.61 10.68
C VAL A 161 -26.00 19.16 9.70
N VAL A 162 -26.09 18.71 8.45
CA VAL A 162 -25.26 19.22 7.36
C VAL A 162 -26.12 19.72 6.21
N ARG A 163 -25.57 20.63 5.43
CA ARG A 163 -26.25 21.19 4.27
C ARG A 163 -25.40 21.02 3.02
N PHE A 164 -26.06 20.78 1.86
CA PHE A 164 -25.43 20.73 0.56
C PHE A 164 -26.14 21.68 -0.43
N ARG A 165 -25.33 22.27 -1.32
CA ARG A 165 -25.85 23.10 -2.42
C ARG A 165 -24.91 23.08 -3.61
N ARG A 166 -25.38 23.63 -4.75
CA ARG A 166 -24.59 23.83 -5.98
C ARG A 166 -23.84 22.59 -6.46
N PRO A 167 -24.46 21.40 -6.52
CA PRO A 167 -23.86 20.27 -7.16
C PRO A 167 -23.63 20.58 -8.64
N ALA A 168 -22.49 20.12 -9.18
CA ALA A 168 -22.19 20.27 -10.58
C ALA A 168 -21.39 19.07 -11.09
N PHE A 169 -21.61 18.73 -12.34
CA PHE A 169 -20.81 17.76 -13.08
C PHE A 169 -20.34 18.41 -14.36
N GLU A 170 -19.08 18.19 -14.68
CA GLU A 170 -18.42 18.70 -15.87
C GLU A 170 -17.63 17.59 -16.54
N GLU A 171 -17.63 17.53 -17.86
CA GLU A 171 -16.90 16.57 -18.66
C GLU A 171 -16.09 17.31 -19.74
N ILE A 172 -14.87 16.82 -20.02
CA ILE A 172 -14.09 17.30 -21.16
C ILE A 172 -14.44 16.44 -22.37
N HIS A 173 -14.80 17.09 -23.46
CA HIS A 173 -15.00 16.47 -24.76
C HIS A 173 -13.81 16.86 -25.67
N PRO A 174 -12.75 16.00 -25.75
CA PRO A 174 -11.59 16.29 -26.57
C PRO A 174 -11.92 16.12 -28.05
N GLU A 175 -11.47 17.07 -28.87
CA GLU A 175 -11.46 16.99 -30.32
C GLU A 175 -10.08 16.54 -30.80
N GLY A 176 -9.73 15.26 -30.57
CA GLY A 176 -8.43 14.70 -30.92
C GLY A 176 -7.32 15.04 -29.89
N GLY A 177 -6.19 14.33 -29.96
CA GLY A 177 -5.03 14.51 -29.10
C GLY A 177 -4.70 13.27 -28.29
N ALA A 178 -3.41 13.07 -28.05
CA ALA A 178 -2.90 12.05 -27.13
C ALA A 178 -2.94 12.55 -25.67
N ARG A 179 -2.76 11.64 -24.72
CA ARG A 179 -2.61 12.00 -23.29
C ARG A 179 -1.22 11.67 -22.83
N LEU A 180 -0.69 12.47 -21.92
CA LEU A 180 0.49 12.18 -21.12
C LEU A 180 0.14 12.42 -19.65
N ASP A 181 0.14 11.38 -18.85
CA ASP A 181 -0.25 11.40 -17.44
C ASP A 181 -1.64 12.05 -17.21
N GLY A 182 -2.60 11.65 -18.06
CA GLY A 182 -3.97 12.16 -18.07
C GLY A 182 -4.15 13.54 -18.71
N VAL A 183 -3.09 14.27 -19.05
CA VAL A 183 -3.13 15.61 -19.64
C VAL A 183 -3.08 15.51 -21.15
N PHE A 184 -3.97 16.19 -21.85
CA PHE A 184 -3.96 16.23 -23.30
C PHE A 184 -2.70 16.92 -23.83
N VAL A 185 -2.06 16.27 -24.78
CA VAL A 185 -0.91 16.78 -25.52
C VAL A 185 -1.17 16.67 -27.02
N GLN A 186 -0.51 17.50 -27.81
CA GLN A 186 -0.63 17.45 -29.27
C GLN A 186 -0.13 16.10 -29.81
N PRO A 187 -0.74 15.54 -30.88
CA PRO A 187 -0.36 14.24 -31.44
C PRO A 187 1.07 14.17 -31.96
N ASP A 188 1.66 15.32 -32.33
CA ASP A 188 3.04 15.47 -32.79
C ASP A 188 4.06 15.51 -31.63
N ALA A 189 3.61 15.44 -30.39
CA ALA A 189 4.47 15.39 -29.20
C ALA A 189 5.27 14.08 -29.06
N ARG A 190 5.40 13.25 -30.10
CA ARG A 190 6.23 12.06 -30.11
C ARG A 190 7.67 12.40 -29.81
N LEU A 191 8.18 11.84 -28.72
CA LEU A 191 9.57 12.00 -28.35
C LEU A 191 10.43 10.99 -29.11
N SER A 192 11.55 11.46 -29.68
CA SER A 192 12.55 10.62 -30.35
C SER A 192 13.70 10.21 -29.43
N GLN A 193 13.79 10.79 -28.24
CA GLN A 193 14.82 10.50 -27.23
C GLN A 193 14.28 10.74 -25.83
N GLU A 194 14.94 10.13 -24.84
CA GLU A 194 14.63 10.30 -23.41
C GLU A 194 14.58 11.78 -23.03
N ARG A 195 13.58 12.15 -22.21
CA ARG A 195 13.40 13.54 -21.84
C ARG A 195 12.72 13.71 -20.47
N LEU A 196 13.18 14.74 -19.76
CA LEU A 196 12.47 15.29 -18.61
C LEU A 196 11.46 16.34 -19.08
N LEU A 197 10.24 16.24 -18.60
CA LEU A 197 9.15 17.19 -18.83
C LEU A 197 8.63 17.65 -17.48
N LEU A 198 8.23 18.92 -17.40
CA LEU A 198 7.64 19.48 -16.19
C LEU A 198 6.29 20.13 -16.52
N ARG A 199 5.33 19.92 -15.66
CA ARG A 199 4.06 20.62 -15.62
C ARG A 199 3.93 21.39 -14.30
N ASP A 200 3.54 22.65 -14.37
CA ASP A 200 3.11 23.41 -13.20
C ASP A 200 1.59 23.24 -13.04
N VAL A 201 1.20 22.37 -12.12
CA VAL A 201 -0.19 22.04 -11.86
C VAL A 201 -0.92 23.22 -11.24
N GLY A 202 -0.28 23.92 -10.31
CA GLY A 202 -0.84 25.10 -9.64
C GLY A 202 -1.14 26.24 -10.61
N ARG A 203 -0.33 26.40 -11.66
CA ARG A 203 -0.51 27.39 -12.72
C ARG A 203 -1.26 26.86 -13.95
N ASN A 204 -1.70 25.62 -13.88
CA ASN A 204 -2.43 24.98 -14.95
C ASN A 204 -1.70 24.99 -16.32
N THR A 205 -0.38 24.74 -16.34
CA THR A 205 0.39 24.64 -17.58
C THR A 205 0.26 23.27 -18.24
N GLY A 206 0.62 23.14 -19.51
CA GLY A 206 0.94 21.84 -20.13
C GLY A 206 2.31 21.31 -19.69
N PHE A 207 2.64 20.10 -20.14
CA PHE A 207 4.00 19.57 -20.02
C PHE A 207 4.96 20.27 -20.99
N ALA A 208 6.11 20.70 -20.49
CA ALA A 208 7.16 21.31 -21.27
C ALA A 208 8.54 20.72 -20.95
N PRO A 209 9.45 20.62 -21.94
CA PRO A 209 10.81 20.16 -21.70
C PRO A 209 11.64 21.24 -21.00
N PHE A 210 12.66 20.80 -20.26
CA PHE A 210 13.67 21.72 -19.74
C PHE A 210 14.53 22.26 -20.86
N ARG A 211 14.73 23.59 -20.88
CA ARG A 211 15.63 24.31 -21.80
C ARG A 211 16.73 24.93 -20.95
N ALA A 212 18.00 24.63 -21.30
CA ALA A 212 19.17 25.04 -20.51
C ALA A 212 19.00 24.72 -18.99
N GLY A 213 18.37 23.58 -18.69
CA GLY A 213 18.13 23.13 -17.30
C GLY A 213 16.99 23.84 -16.57
N VAL A 214 16.18 24.66 -17.24
CA VAL A 214 15.07 25.41 -16.62
C VAL A 214 13.76 25.13 -17.35
N CYS A 215 12.67 24.90 -16.60
CA CYS A 215 11.31 24.80 -17.10
C CYS A 215 10.34 25.46 -16.11
N HIS A 216 9.42 26.30 -16.59
CA HIS A 216 8.46 27.04 -15.75
C HIS A 216 9.12 27.79 -14.57
N GLY A 217 10.37 28.26 -14.72
CA GLY A 217 11.14 28.91 -13.64
C GLY A 217 11.71 27.95 -12.58
N VAL A 218 11.62 26.65 -12.80
CA VAL A 218 12.22 25.60 -11.95
C VAL A 218 13.48 25.08 -12.63
N LYS A 219 14.61 25.05 -11.91
CA LYS A 219 15.87 24.48 -12.36
C LYS A 219 15.89 22.98 -12.05
N ALA A 220 16.36 22.17 -12.98
CA ALA A 220 16.61 20.75 -12.79
C ALA A 220 18.11 20.43 -12.97
N MET A 221 18.64 19.60 -12.09
CA MET A 221 19.95 18.97 -12.20
C MET A 221 19.74 17.47 -12.20
N GLN A 222 20.27 16.79 -13.21
CA GLN A 222 20.17 15.33 -13.34
C GLN A 222 21.55 14.71 -13.30
N THR A 223 21.69 13.62 -12.52
CA THR A 223 22.85 12.74 -12.54
C THR A 223 22.42 11.33 -12.91
N GLN A 224 23.33 10.58 -13.53
CA GLN A 224 23.08 9.22 -13.99
C GLN A 224 24.26 8.33 -13.61
N THR A 225 23.97 7.10 -13.19
CA THR A 225 24.95 6.03 -13.00
C THR A 225 24.46 4.78 -13.70
N ARG A 226 25.35 4.13 -14.46
CA ARG A 226 25.06 2.89 -15.18
C ARG A 226 25.80 1.74 -14.53
N ASP A 227 25.13 0.60 -14.34
CA ASP A 227 25.75 -0.63 -13.89
C ASP A 227 26.21 -1.53 -15.05
N GLY A 228 26.91 -2.63 -14.73
CA GLY A 228 27.39 -3.59 -15.72
C GLY A 228 26.29 -4.45 -16.36
N ALA A 229 25.06 -4.46 -15.80
CA ALA A 229 23.90 -5.19 -16.30
C ALA A 229 23.01 -4.33 -17.23
N GLY A 230 23.40 -3.07 -17.46
CA GLY A 230 22.70 -2.14 -18.35
C GLY A 230 21.62 -1.33 -17.67
N ALA A 231 21.41 -1.45 -16.37
CA ALA A 231 20.51 -0.57 -15.64
C ALA A 231 21.12 0.83 -15.49
N VAL A 232 20.26 1.86 -15.57
CA VAL A 232 20.66 3.26 -15.40
C VAL A 232 19.85 3.86 -14.27
N ARG A 233 20.54 4.24 -13.21
CA ARG A 233 19.95 4.94 -12.04
C ARG A 233 20.08 6.43 -12.25
N HIS A 234 18.96 7.13 -12.08
CA HIS A 234 18.84 8.57 -12.28
C HIS A 234 18.51 9.25 -10.94
N ARG A 235 19.09 10.44 -10.73
CA ARG A 235 18.73 11.37 -9.67
C ARG A 235 18.41 12.72 -10.31
N VAL A 236 17.27 13.27 -9.94
CA VAL A 236 16.84 14.59 -10.42
C VAL A 236 16.54 15.46 -9.22
N ARG A 237 17.28 16.56 -9.09
CA ARG A 237 17.06 17.61 -8.10
C ARG A 237 16.40 18.80 -8.79
N LEU A 238 15.24 19.19 -8.29
CA LEU A 238 14.52 20.39 -8.67
C LEU A 238 14.79 21.49 -7.66
N GLU A 239 14.94 22.72 -8.16
CA GLU A 239 15.12 23.92 -7.35
C GLU A 239 14.27 25.06 -7.94
N GLY A 240 13.38 25.64 -7.14
CA GLY A 240 12.61 26.82 -7.51
C GLY A 240 13.48 28.08 -7.51
N ALA A 241 13.08 29.10 -8.27
CA ALA A 241 13.59 30.44 -8.02
C ALA A 241 13.29 30.86 -6.58
N PRO A 242 14.04 31.77 -5.95
CA PRO A 242 13.76 32.23 -4.58
C PRO A 242 12.29 32.64 -4.50
N ALA A 243 11.46 31.74 -4.00
CA ALA A 243 10.04 31.79 -4.22
C ALA A 243 9.34 32.25 -2.95
N SER A 244 8.49 33.22 -3.12
CA SER A 244 7.48 33.62 -2.13
C SER A 244 6.18 32.82 -2.27
N GLU A 245 6.08 31.84 -3.18
CA GLU A 245 4.84 31.14 -3.53
C GLU A 245 5.00 29.63 -3.54
N ASP A 246 3.90 28.96 -3.28
CA ASP A 246 3.79 27.51 -3.39
C ASP A 246 3.73 27.07 -4.86
N ARG A 247 4.38 25.95 -5.20
CA ARG A 247 4.39 25.36 -6.53
C ARG A 247 3.98 23.90 -6.43
N ALA A 248 2.88 23.55 -7.09
CA ALA A 248 2.43 22.18 -7.30
C ALA A 248 2.91 21.72 -8.69
N LEU A 249 3.76 20.72 -8.75
CA LEU A 249 4.47 20.29 -9.95
C LEU A 249 4.30 18.81 -10.22
N THR A 250 4.21 18.43 -11.49
CA THR A 250 4.41 17.04 -11.94
C THR A 250 5.62 16.96 -12.85
N LEU A 251 6.64 16.23 -12.41
CA LEU A 251 7.83 15.91 -13.19
C LEU A 251 7.64 14.57 -13.89
N VAL A 252 7.89 14.51 -15.18
CA VAL A 252 7.85 13.27 -15.97
C VAL A 252 9.23 12.99 -16.55
N TYR A 253 9.72 11.77 -16.38
CA TYR A 253 10.77 11.21 -17.23
C TYR A 253 10.12 10.26 -18.22
N ALA A 254 10.26 10.57 -19.52
CA ALA A 254 9.68 9.82 -20.61
C ALA A 254 10.77 9.07 -21.40
N LEU A 255 10.61 7.75 -21.50
CA LEU A 255 11.46 6.84 -22.25
C LEU A 255 10.73 6.41 -23.52
N PRO A 256 11.17 6.88 -24.73
CA PRO A 256 10.58 6.44 -26.00
C PRO A 256 10.82 4.96 -26.26
N LEU A 257 9.80 4.30 -26.80
CA LEU A 257 9.82 2.89 -27.18
C LEU A 257 9.94 2.72 -28.69
N GLU A 258 10.78 1.79 -29.11
CA GLU A 258 10.98 1.41 -30.51
C GLU A 258 9.66 1.01 -31.21
N PRO A 259 9.56 1.15 -32.52
CA PRO A 259 8.44 0.61 -33.30
C PRO A 259 8.31 -0.92 -33.15
N GLY A 260 7.09 -1.44 -33.25
CA GLY A 260 6.78 -2.88 -33.18
C GLY A 260 5.60 -3.18 -32.28
N GLU A 261 5.27 -4.46 -32.17
CA GLU A 261 4.23 -4.95 -31.26
C GLU A 261 4.63 -4.63 -29.82
N LEU A 262 3.67 -4.12 -29.08
CA LEU A 262 3.85 -3.65 -27.69
C LEU A 262 3.06 -4.53 -26.74
N THR A 263 3.74 -5.24 -25.86
CA THR A 263 3.14 -6.03 -24.80
C THR A 263 3.25 -5.30 -23.47
N TRP A 264 2.13 -5.11 -22.79
CA TRP A 264 2.04 -4.64 -21.42
C TRP A 264 2.04 -5.81 -20.45
N PHE A 265 2.85 -5.71 -19.40
CA PHE A 265 2.86 -6.64 -18.26
C PHE A 265 2.29 -5.92 -17.04
N ALA A 266 1.05 -6.19 -16.69
CA ALA A 266 0.35 -5.49 -15.59
C ALA A 266 0.81 -5.98 -14.21
N ASP A 267 0.97 -7.30 -14.08
CA ASP A 267 1.33 -7.99 -12.84
C ASP A 267 1.89 -9.40 -13.15
N PRO A 268 2.28 -10.21 -12.14
CA PRO A 268 2.85 -11.55 -12.35
C PRO A 268 1.99 -12.55 -13.14
N ARG A 269 0.72 -12.21 -13.42
CA ARG A 269 -0.25 -13.09 -14.07
C ARG A 269 -0.85 -12.52 -15.35
N HIS A 270 -0.96 -11.20 -15.44
CA HIS A 270 -1.68 -10.55 -16.52
C HIS A 270 -0.76 -9.80 -17.47
N SER A 271 -0.82 -10.20 -18.72
CA SER A 271 -0.14 -9.53 -19.82
C SER A 271 -1.04 -9.46 -21.05
N ARG A 272 -0.88 -8.43 -21.85
CA ARG A 272 -1.63 -8.28 -23.10
C ARG A 272 -0.90 -7.42 -24.11
N VAL A 273 -1.14 -7.68 -25.38
CA VAL A 273 -0.75 -6.77 -26.45
C VAL A 273 -1.63 -5.53 -26.35
N VAL A 274 -1.01 -4.36 -26.47
CA VAL A 274 -1.69 -3.07 -26.39
C VAL A 274 -1.42 -2.22 -27.63
N THR A 275 -2.39 -1.39 -27.98
CA THR A 275 -2.38 -0.48 -29.12
C THR A 275 -2.64 0.94 -28.68
N ALA A 276 -2.52 1.91 -29.56
CA ALA A 276 -2.83 3.31 -29.30
C ALA A 276 -4.24 3.54 -28.73
N ARG A 277 -5.19 2.62 -29.05
CA ARG A 277 -6.60 2.71 -28.60
C ARG A 277 -6.81 2.33 -27.15
N ASP A 278 -5.85 1.65 -26.54
CA ASP A 278 -5.96 1.13 -25.18
C ASP A 278 -5.73 2.19 -24.09
N GLY A 279 -5.27 3.38 -24.48
CA GLY A 279 -4.95 4.45 -23.53
C GLY A 279 -3.75 4.14 -22.63
N GLU A 280 -3.56 4.94 -21.60
CA GLU A 280 -2.46 4.79 -20.65
C GLU A 280 -2.67 3.57 -19.75
N GLN A 281 -1.62 2.72 -19.62
CA GLN A 281 -1.61 1.50 -18.82
C GLN A 281 -0.85 1.71 -17.54
N ARG A 282 -1.49 1.53 -16.39
CA ARG A 282 -0.88 1.62 -15.06
C ARG A 282 -1.66 0.80 -14.04
N VAL A 283 -1.00 0.42 -12.95
CA VAL A 283 -1.64 -0.20 -11.79
C VAL A 283 -1.46 0.74 -10.60
N THR A 284 -2.57 1.29 -10.11
CA THR A 284 -2.55 2.28 -9.02
C THR A 284 -2.93 1.66 -7.69
N SER A 285 -2.32 2.17 -6.62
CA SER A 285 -2.65 1.84 -5.26
C SER A 285 -3.95 2.51 -4.81
N PRO A 286 -4.72 1.91 -3.90
CA PRO A 286 -5.73 2.62 -3.15
C PRO A 286 -5.05 3.58 -2.16
N VAL A 287 -4.97 4.87 -2.50
CA VAL A 287 -4.36 5.88 -1.64
C VAL A 287 -5.37 6.52 -0.70
N PRO A 288 -4.95 6.96 0.50
CA PRO A 288 -5.78 7.72 1.42
C PRO A 288 -6.21 9.08 0.85
N TYR A 289 -7.16 9.70 1.55
CA TYR A 289 -7.69 11.01 1.19
C TYR A 289 -6.63 12.09 1.04
N GLY A 290 -6.87 13.01 0.12
CA GLY A 290 -6.05 14.19 -0.09
C GLY A 290 -4.69 13.95 -0.73
N GLN A 291 -4.40 12.74 -1.14
CA GLN A 291 -3.16 12.38 -1.84
C GLN A 291 -3.38 12.16 -3.33
N GLN A 292 -2.31 12.30 -4.09
CA GLN A 292 -2.28 11.89 -5.48
C GLN A 292 -2.29 10.36 -5.62
N ALA A 293 -2.70 9.87 -6.78
CA ALA A 293 -2.56 8.46 -7.10
C ALA A 293 -1.09 8.03 -7.05
N LEU A 294 -0.86 6.84 -6.50
CA LEU A 294 0.45 6.21 -6.36
C LEU A 294 0.42 4.89 -7.13
N SER A 295 1.50 4.54 -7.82
CA SER A 295 1.61 3.20 -8.39
C SER A 295 1.70 2.16 -7.28
N LEU A 296 0.96 1.05 -7.45
CA LEU A 296 1.02 -0.09 -6.52
C LEU A 296 2.38 -0.78 -6.60
N TRP A 297 2.83 -1.06 -7.84
CA TRP A 297 4.13 -1.67 -8.09
C TRP A 297 5.25 -0.64 -8.12
N PRO A 298 6.47 -0.99 -7.70
CA PRO A 298 7.61 -0.07 -7.74
C PRO A 298 8.11 0.20 -9.16
N PHE A 299 7.65 -0.57 -10.15
CA PHE A 299 8.04 -0.45 -11.54
C PHE A 299 6.85 -0.72 -12.48
N ALA A 300 7.02 -0.30 -13.73
CA ALA A 300 6.23 -0.76 -14.87
C ALA A 300 7.13 -1.50 -15.86
N ALA A 301 6.57 -2.51 -16.53
CA ALA A 301 7.30 -3.36 -17.46
C ALA A 301 6.53 -3.54 -18.78
N CYS A 302 7.24 -3.50 -19.89
CA CYS A 302 6.69 -3.79 -21.22
C CYS A 302 7.71 -4.52 -22.08
N ALA A 303 7.26 -5.10 -23.19
CA ALA A 303 8.14 -5.59 -24.23
C ALA A 303 7.81 -4.98 -25.58
N VAL A 304 8.84 -4.66 -26.36
CA VAL A 304 8.73 -4.22 -27.74
C VAL A 304 9.59 -5.12 -28.59
N ALA A 305 8.99 -5.72 -29.63
CA ALA A 305 9.68 -6.65 -30.53
C ALA A 305 10.54 -7.70 -29.79
N GLY A 306 10.00 -8.25 -28.68
CA GLY A 306 10.66 -9.29 -27.87
C GLY A 306 11.74 -8.78 -26.91
N ARG A 307 11.95 -7.47 -26.78
CA ARG A 307 12.91 -6.86 -25.84
C ARG A 307 12.15 -6.31 -24.63
N GLY A 308 12.48 -6.79 -23.42
CA GLY A 308 11.89 -6.30 -22.17
C GLY A 308 12.55 -5.01 -21.70
N GLN A 309 11.72 -4.03 -21.34
CA GLN A 309 12.12 -2.75 -20.77
C GLN A 309 11.26 -2.42 -19.55
N ALA A 310 11.90 -2.01 -18.47
CA ALA A 310 11.23 -1.60 -17.24
C ALA A 310 11.75 -0.25 -16.72
N LEU A 311 10.91 0.41 -15.96
CA LEU A 311 11.17 1.70 -15.31
C LEU A 311 10.64 1.64 -13.89
N ALA A 312 11.50 1.86 -12.89
CA ALA A 312 11.18 1.76 -11.47
C ALA A 312 11.44 3.08 -10.73
N VAL A 313 10.70 3.31 -9.62
CA VAL A 313 11.11 4.30 -8.62
C VAL A 313 12.38 3.81 -7.92
N ASP A 314 13.30 4.74 -7.63
CA ASP A 314 14.43 4.43 -6.76
C ASP A 314 14.00 4.51 -5.29
N LEU A 315 14.02 3.36 -4.60
CA LEU A 315 13.59 3.25 -3.21
C LEU A 315 14.40 4.11 -2.22
N ALA A 316 15.57 4.59 -2.62
CA ALA A 316 16.41 5.47 -1.78
C ALA A 316 16.03 6.96 -1.88
N ALA A 317 15.29 7.39 -2.94
CA ALA A 317 14.79 8.75 -3.10
C ALA A 317 13.37 8.76 -3.72
N PRO A 318 12.39 8.20 -3.01
CA PRO A 318 11.03 8.15 -3.49
C PRO A 318 10.34 9.50 -3.36
N ALA A 319 9.29 9.66 -4.15
CA ALA A 319 8.28 10.70 -4.01
C ALA A 319 6.91 10.05 -4.29
N VAL A 320 5.85 10.81 -4.31
CA VAL A 320 4.57 10.33 -4.88
C VAL A 320 4.77 10.12 -6.37
N TYR A 321 4.60 8.88 -6.86
CA TYR A 321 4.98 8.51 -8.23
C TYR A 321 3.94 7.65 -8.93
N ARG A 322 3.96 7.69 -10.26
CA ARG A 322 3.24 6.79 -11.15
C ARG A 322 4.15 6.29 -12.26
N VAL A 323 4.17 4.97 -12.48
CA VAL A 323 4.84 4.35 -13.62
C VAL A 323 3.79 3.88 -14.62
N THR A 324 3.94 4.28 -15.88
CA THR A 324 2.89 4.18 -16.90
C THR A 324 3.46 3.81 -18.25
N LEU A 325 2.78 2.91 -18.96
CA LEU A 325 2.96 2.69 -20.38
C LEU A 325 1.91 3.48 -21.15
N ASN A 326 2.34 4.30 -22.08
CA ASN A 326 1.49 5.05 -22.99
C ASN A 326 1.66 4.48 -24.43
N PRO A 327 0.72 3.64 -24.90
CA PRO A 327 0.84 3.02 -26.21
C PRO A 327 0.67 4.00 -27.37
N GLU A 328 -0.12 5.06 -27.20
CA GLU A 328 -0.39 6.05 -28.22
C GLU A 328 0.86 6.91 -28.51
N LEU A 329 1.52 7.42 -27.49
CA LEU A 329 2.77 8.17 -27.59
C LEU A 329 4.00 7.27 -27.67
N ARG A 330 3.85 5.96 -27.51
CA ARG A 330 4.92 4.96 -27.42
C ARG A 330 5.97 5.33 -26.39
N LEU A 331 5.52 5.57 -25.15
CA LEU A 331 6.36 5.95 -24.03
C LEU A 331 6.18 4.99 -22.87
N LEU A 332 7.27 4.57 -22.25
CA LEU A 332 7.31 4.12 -20.87
C LEU A 332 7.77 5.33 -20.04
N TYR A 333 7.01 5.74 -19.03
CA TYR A 333 7.36 6.92 -18.27
C TYR A 333 7.07 6.78 -16.77
N ILE A 334 7.79 7.58 -15.98
CA ILE A 334 7.49 7.78 -14.56
C ILE A 334 7.16 9.25 -14.33
N SER A 335 6.07 9.50 -13.62
CA SER A 335 5.70 10.83 -13.15
C SER A 335 5.84 10.92 -11.63
N PHE A 336 6.31 12.07 -11.17
CA PHE A 336 6.45 12.41 -9.76
C PHE A 336 5.64 13.66 -9.45
N ASP A 337 4.75 13.56 -8.46
CA ASP A 337 4.06 14.73 -7.93
C ASP A 337 4.89 15.31 -6.80
N VAL A 338 5.47 16.46 -7.05
CA VAL A 338 6.34 17.18 -6.11
C VAL A 338 5.85 18.60 -5.92
N ALA A 339 6.19 19.18 -4.78
CA ALA A 339 5.89 20.57 -4.53
C ALA A 339 7.10 21.32 -3.99
N LEU A 340 7.12 22.63 -4.25
CA LEU A 340 8.08 23.57 -3.70
C LEU A 340 7.32 24.62 -2.90
N ALA A 341 7.89 25.04 -1.78
CA ALA A 341 7.34 26.07 -0.92
C ALA A 341 8.48 26.94 -0.38
N PRO A 342 8.20 28.14 0.15
CA PRO A 342 9.23 28.98 0.77
C PRO A 342 10.03 28.25 1.87
N GLU A 343 9.39 27.38 2.62
CA GLU A 343 10.02 26.60 3.70
C GLU A 343 10.88 25.44 3.16
N LYS A 344 10.58 24.94 1.95
CA LYS A 344 11.30 23.85 1.29
C LYS A 344 11.25 24.03 -0.23
N ASN A 345 12.24 24.74 -0.75
CA ASN A 345 12.32 25.14 -2.16
C ASN A 345 13.10 24.16 -3.04
N THR A 346 13.28 22.93 -2.60
CA THR A 346 13.97 21.87 -3.34
C THR A 346 13.22 20.55 -3.24
N ALA A 347 13.29 19.74 -4.31
CA ALA A 347 12.81 18.38 -4.32
C ALA A 347 13.82 17.48 -5.04
N GLU A 348 14.06 16.28 -4.53
CA GLU A 348 14.92 15.29 -5.16
C GLU A 348 14.13 13.99 -5.36
N VAL A 349 14.19 13.42 -6.57
CA VAL A 349 13.54 12.16 -6.93
C VAL A 349 14.53 11.23 -7.61
N GLY A 350 14.32 9.92 -7.44
CA GLY A 350 15.14 8.89 -8.06
C GLY A 350 14.32 7.87 -8.84
N PHE A 351 14.88 7.37 -9.94
CA PHE A 351 14.30 6.29 -10.72
C PHE A 351 15.38 5.47 -11.43
N VAL A 352 15.01 4.29 -11.92
CA VAL A 352 15.92 3.34 -12.57
C VAL A 352 15.27 2.79 -13.83
N THR A 353 15.97 2.84 -14.95
CA THR A 353 15.60 2.12 -16.17
C THR A 353 16.43 0.84 -16.28
N PHE A 354 15.83 -0.29 -16.66
CA PHE A 354 16.55 -1.55 -16.77
C PHE A 354 15.93 -2.51 -17.79
N PRO A 355 16.77 -3.29 -18.50
CA PRO A 355 16.32 -4.36 -19.39
C PRO A 355 16.00 -5.63 -18.59
N PHE A 356 15.15 -6.49 -19.15
CA PHE A 356 14.85 -7.82 -18.63
C PHE A 356 14.52 -8.84 -19.74
N ALA A 357 14.46 -10.12 -19.40
CA ALA A 357 14.10 -11.17 -20.34
C ALA A 357 12.58 -11.14 -20.61
N ALA A 358 12.17 -10.62 -21.76
CA ALA A 358 10.76 -10.41 -22.11
C ALA A 358 9.92 -11.70 -22.10
N ARG A 359 10.54 -12.87 -22.42
CA ARG A 359 9.87 -14.18 -22.37
C ARG A 359 9.29 -14.54 -20.99
N ASP A 360 9.88 -14.00 -19.92
CA ASP A 360 9.49 -14.26 -18.53
C ASP A 360 8.46 -13.22 -18.02
N GLY A 361 8.06 -12.28 -18.90
CA GLY A 361 7.02 -11.29 -18.64
C GLY A 361 7.31 -10.43 -17.42
N PHE A 362 6.26 -10.09 -16.68
CA PHE A 362 6.38 -9.31 -15.43
C PHE A 362 7.32 -9.96 -14.40
N ARG A 363 7.31 -11.31 -14.33
CA ARG A 363 8.17 -12.07 -13.40
C ARG A 363 9.65 -11.91 -13.72
N GLY A 364 10.02 -11.82 -15.01
CA GLY A 364 11.37 -11.49 -15.42
C GLY A 364 11.81 -10.08 -15.04
N ALA A 365 10.90 -9.10 -15.16
CA ALA A 365 11.13 -7.74 -14.69
C ALA A 365 11.29 -7.68 -13.17
N LEU A 366 10.46 -8.42 -12.43
CA LEU A 366 10.52 -8.53 -10.97
C LEU A 366 11.83 -9.15 -10.48
N GLU A 367 12.32 -10.19 -11.17
CA GLU A 367 13.63 -10.80 -10.88
C GLU A 367 14.78 -9.80 -11.12
N ALA A 368 14.71 -9.06 -12.23
CA ALA A 368 15.71 -8.02 -12.53
C ALA A 368 15.67 -6.89 -11.50
N TRP A 369 14.48 -6.43 -11.10
CA TRP A 369 14.30 -5.43 -10.03
C TRP A 369 14.85 -5.93 -8.69
N GLY A 370 14.59 -7.19 -8.31
CA GLY A 370 15.13 -7.78 -7.08
C GLY A 370 16.66 -7.83 -7.04
N ARG A 371 17.32 -7.97 -8.21
CA ARG A 371 18.80 -7.85 -8.30
C ARG A 371 19.28 -6.41 -8.11
N LEU A 372 18.51 -5.42 -8.51
CA LEU A 372 18.83 -4.00 -8.33
C LEU A 372 18.57 -3.50 -6.92
N GLU A 373 17.58 -4.09 -6.24
CA GLU A 373 17.13 -3.73 -4.90
C GLU A 373 17.16 -4.96 -3.95
N PRO A 374 18.34 -5.57 -3.70
CA PRO A 374 18.42 -6.83 -2.93
C PRO A 374 17.86 -6.70 -1.52
N SER A 375 18.00 -5.55 -0.86
CA SER A 375 17.42 -5.31 0.46
C SER A 375 15.88 -5.43 0.50
N ALA A 376 15.23 -5.22 -0.65
CA ALA A 376 13.78 -5.36 -0.76
C ALA A 376 13.32 -6.82 -0.71
N VAL A 377 14.14 -7.76 -1.18
CA VAL A 377 13.71 -9.14 -1.45
C VAL A 377 14.45 -10.21 -0.66
N GLU A 378 15.62 -9.92 -0.08
CA GLU A 378 16.44 -10.93 0.60
C GLU A 378 15.98 -11.21 2.03
N ASN A 379 15.98 -12.49 2.41
CA ASN A 379 15.74 -12.93 3.78
C ASN A 379 16.97 -12.70 4.66
N ARG A 380 16.78 -12.09 5.83
CA ARG A 380 17.83 -11.86 6.84
C ARG A 380 17.50 -12.55 8.19
N MET A 381 16.37 -13.28 8.26
CA MET A 381 15.97 -14.00 9.48
C MET A 381 16.58 -15.39 9.48
N GLU A 382 17.17 -15.76 10.62
CA GLU A 382 17.78 -17.08 10.82
C GLU A 382 16.72 -18.15 11.10
N LYS A 383 15.68 -17.81 11.88
CA LYS A 383 14.55 -18.67 12.18
C LYS A 383 13.30 -18.14 11.49
N ILE A 384 12.54 -19.05 10.92
CA ILE A 384 11.26 -18.77 10.26
C ILE A 384 10.16 -19.58 10.96
N GLY A 385 9.02 -18.96 11.20
CA GLY A 385 7.87 -19.60 11.85
C GLY A 385 6.72 -18.62 12.07
N LEU A 386 5.78 -19.01 12.90
CA LEU A 386 4.61 -18.20 13.16
C LEU A 386 4.94 -16.94 13.98
N TRP A 387 4.13 -15.94 13.80
CA TRP A 387 4.06 -14.73 14.58
C TRP A 387 2.95 -14.85 15.63
N ASP A 388 3.28 -14.56 16.87
CA ASP A 388 2.32 -14.39 17.96
C ASP A 388 2.28 -12.93 18.41
N ALA A 389 1.05 -12.43 18.63
CA ALA A 389 0.81 -11.06 19.05
C ALA A 389 0.33 -11.02 20.52
N PHE A 390 1.12 -10.39 21.38
CA PHE A 390 0.79 -10.09 22.78
C PHE A 390 0.47 -11.28 23.70
N THR A 391 0.53 -12.53 23.23
CA THR A 391 0.30 -13.72 24.10
C THR A 391 1.64 -14.25 24.58
N PRO A 392 1.86 -14.44 25.90
CA PRO A 392 3.08 -15.07 26.38
C PRO A 392 3.17 -16.54 25.95
N ILE A 393 3.96 -16.83 24.92
CA ILE A 393 4.12 -18.18 24.32
C ILE A 393 4.46 -19.24 25.38
N LYS A 394 5.21 -18.87 26.43
CA LYS A 394 5.56 -19.76 27.55
C LYS A 394 4.35 -20.33 28.28
N ASN A 395 3.19 -19.70 28.19
CA ASN A 395 1.96 -20.14 28.84
C ASN A 395 1.16 -21.11 27.94
N ILE A 396 1.57 -21.35 26.71
CA ILE A 396 0.90 -22.25 25.77
C ILE A 396 1.47 -23.66 25.94
N PRO A 397 0.69 -24.65 26.41
CA PRO A 397 1.17 -26.01 26.56
C PRO A 397 1.65 -26.61 25.24
N ARG A 398 2.84 -27.23 25.23
CA ARG A 398 3.46 -27.82 24.02
C ARG A 398 3.51 -26.80 22.87
N TYR A 399 3.98 -25.57 23.19
CA TYR A 399 4.07 -24.47 22.21
C TYR A 399 4.95 -24.82 20.98
N GLU A 400 5.84 -25.81 21.11
CA GLU A 400 6.71 -26.31 20.05
C GLU A 400 5.90 -26.80 18.83
N ASP A 401 4.70 -27.33 19.06
CA ASP A 401 3.81 -27.81 18.00
C ASP A 401 3.35 -26.71 17.04
N PHE A 402 3.46 -25.44 17.43
CA PHE A 402 3.02 -24.28 16.64
C PHE A 402 4.17 -23.61 15.87
N HIS A 403 5.42 -23.97 16.15
CA HIS A 403 6.61 -23.46 15.45
C HIS A 403 6.70 -21.92 15.45
N PHE A 404 6.49 -21.28 16.59
CA PHE A 404 6.67 -19.83 16.73
C PHE A 404 8.11 -19.41 16.46
N ALA A 405 8.28 -18.31 15.72
CA ALA A 405 9.56 -17.67 15.45
C ALA A 405 9.58 -16.19 15.85
N TYR A 406 8.41 -15.56 15.94
CA TYR A 406 8.28 -14.13 16.20
C TYR A 406 7.24 -13.88 17.28
N VAL A 407 7.55 -12.96 18.22
CA VAL A 407 6.61 -12.45 19.19
C VAL A 407 6.71 -10.95 19.30
N GLU A 408 5.58 -10.27 19.38
CA GLU A 408 5.51 -8.83 19.63
C GLU A 408 4.93 -8.52 21.01
N GLY A 409 5.40 -7.42 21.61
CA GLY A 409 4.82 -6.85 22.83
C GLY A 409 5.18 -7.55 24.14
N ASP A 410 5.74 -8.76 24.14
CA ASP A 410 6.09 -9.52 25.34
C ASP A 410 7.59 -9.45 25.69
N THR A 411 8.16 -8.25 25.72
CA THR A 411 9.58 -8.02 25.99
C THR A 411 10.04 -8.43 27.39
N ALA A 412 9.11 -8.58 28.34
CA ALA A 412 9.42 -9.04 29.70
C ALA A 412 9.94 -10.48 29.73
N ASN A 413 9.63 -11.29 28.73
CA ASN A 413 10.04 -12.67 28.60
C ASN A 413 11.17 -12.89 27.57
N ALA A 414 11.87 -11.83 27.14
CA ALA A 414 12.90 -11.91 26.09
C ALA A 414 13.97 -13.00 26.39
N ALA A 415 14.47 -13.12 27.61
CA ALA A 415 15.44 -14.17 27.98
C ALA A 415 14.90 -15.58 27.76
N TRP A 416 13.62 -15.83 28.01
CA TRP A 416 12.99 -17.14 27.76
C TRP A 416 12.90 -17.43 26.24
N TYR A 417 12.63 -16.37 25.44
CA TYR A 417 12.58 -16.46 23.98
C TYR A 417 13.96 -16.70 23.38
N ASP A 418 15.00 -16.05 23.91
CA ASP A 418 16.41 -16.24 23.48
C ASP A 418 16.83 -17.71 23.53
N GLU A 419 16.53 -18.42 24.66
CA GLU A 419 16.85 -19.82 24.83
C GLU A 419 16.21 -20.75 23.79
N ARG A 420 15.15 -20.27 23.11
CA ARG A 420 14.36 -21.03 22.13
C ARG A 420 14.48 -20.50 20.70
N GLY A 421 15.33 -19.50 20.52
CA GLY A 421 15.54 -18.83 19.23
C GLY A 421 14.28 -18.18 18.67
N ILE A 422 13.36 -17.68 19.54
CA ILE A 422 12.18 -16.93 19.13
C ILE A 422 12.54 -15.46 19.20
N SER A 423 12.42 -14.75 18.09
CA SER A 423 12.71 -13.31 18.03
C SER A 423 11.62 -12.50 18.71
N CYS A 424 12.02 -11.66 19.66
CA CYS A 424 11.14 -10.82 20.46
C CYS A 424 11.24 -9.36 20.01
N PHE A 425 10.12 -8.77 19.60
CA PHE A 425 10.03 -7.41 19.10
C PHE A 425 9.27 -6.50 20.04
N THR A 426 9.76 -5.27 20.23
CA THR A 426 9.01 -4.23 20.95
C THR A 426 8.03 -3.55 20.02
N TYR A 427 6.82 -3.29 20.52
CA TYR A 427 5.75 -2.65 19.76
C TYR A 427 5.97 -1.15 19.60
N THR A 428 5.78 -0.65 18.38
CA THR A 428 5.78 0.77 18.05
C THR A 428 4.74 1.04 16.96
N GLU A 429 3.90 2.04 17.16
CA GLU A 429 2.94 2.52 16.15
C GLU A 429 3.30 3.96 15.75
N PRO A 430 3.68 4.22 14.48
CA PRO A 430 3.94 5.58 14.01
C PRO A 430 2.64 6.34 13.78
N SER A 431 2.77 7.64 13.70
CA SER A 431 1.75 8.57 13.18
C SER A 431 0.40 8.56 13.90
N SER A 432 0.29 7.98 15.07
CA SER A 432 -0.96 7.93 15.83
C SER A 432 -0.77 8.13 17.34
N TRP A 433 -1.78 8.70 17.95
CA TRP A 433 -1.98 8.72 19.40
C TRP A 433 -3.44 8.45 19.73
N TRP A 434 -3.70 7.30 20.34
CA TRP A 434 -4.99 6.88 20.83
C TRP A 434 -5.25 7.48 22.22
N MET A 435 -5.99 8.60 22.25
CA MET A 435 -6.33 9.30 23.50
C MET A 435 -7.69 8.87 24.00
N HIS A 436 -7.71 8.21 25.18
CA HIS A 436 -8.95 7.86 25.86
C HIS A 436 -9.61 9.09 26.47
N LEU A 437 -10.85 9.33 26.12
CA LEU A 437 -11.67 10.39 26.72
C LEU A 437 -13.15 10.01 26.62
N LYS A 438 -13.88 10.07 27.74
CA LYS A 438 -15.34 9.96 27.74
C LYS A 438 -15.93 11.36 27.56
N GLY A 439 -16.91 11.50 26.71
CA GLY A 439 -17.68 12.72 26.57
C GLY A 439 -18.50 13.02 27.85
N LYS A 440 -18.83 14.28 28.09
CA LYS A 440 -19.51 14.74 29.32
C LYS A 440 -20.89 14.12 29.53
N ASP A 441 -21.55 13.73 28.45
CA ASP A 441 -22.89 13.13 28.45
C ASP A 441 -22.84 11.58 28.38
N GLY A 442 -21.67 10.98 28.56
CA GLY A 442 -21.49 9.52 28.46
C GLY A 442 -21.39 8.98 27.02
N ASN A 443 -21.50 9.86 26.01
CA ASN A 443 -21.27 9.54 24.59
C ASN A 443 -19.79 9.63 24.23
N LEU A 444 -19.50 9.49 22.93
CA LEU A 444 -18.18 9.81 22.40
C LEU A 444 -17.89 11.31 22.61
N PRO A 445 -16.64 11.71 22.89
CA PRO A 445 -16.29 13.10 23.10
C PRO A 445 -16.48 13.93 21.83
N THR A 446 -16.65 15.24 22.00
CA THR A 446 -16.55 16.21 20.93
C THR A 446 -15.08 16.50 20.61
N TYR A 447 -14.80 17.00 19.40
CA TYR A 447 -13.47 17.47 19.05
C TYR A 447 -12.94 18.54 20.01
N ALA A 448 -13.79 19.49 20.42
CA ALA A 448 -13.42 20.53 21.37
C ALA A 448 -13.06 19.99 22.76
N GLU A 449 -13.78 18.98 23.25
CA GLU A 449 -13.43 18.28 24.49
C GLU A 449 -12.07 17.58 24.38
N CYS A 450 -11.80 16.96 23.23
CA CYS A 450 -10.52 16.32 22.97
C CYS A 450 -9.36 17.33 22.95
N VAL A 451 -9.52 18.49 22.31
CA VAL A 451 -8.51 19.57 22.30
C VAL A 451 -8.29 20.12 23.72
N ALA A 452 -9.36 20.32 24.48
CA ALA A 452 -9.27 20.80 25.87
C ALA A 452 -8.52 19.78 26.76
N GLU A 453 -8.74 18.48 26.56
CA GLU A 453 -8.01 17.43 27.28
C GLU A 453 -6.53 17.40 26.93
N VAL A 454 -6.16 17.57 25.65
CA VAL A 454 -4.76 17.72 25.24
C VAL A 454 -4.11 18.90 25.94
N ALA A 455 -4.78 20.07 25.96
CA ALA A 455 -4.26 21.27 26.61
C ALA A 455 -4.06 21.04 28.12
N ARG A 456 -5.02 20.39 28.80
CA ARG A 456 -4.91 20.02 30.22
C ARG A 456 -3.73 19.10 30.49
N LEU A 457 -3.58 18.02 29.71
CA LEU A 457 -2.47 17.07 29.85
C LEU A 457 -1.12 17.72 29.60
N ALA A 458 -1.02 18.63 28.63
CA ALA A 458 0.21 19.38 28.35
C ALA A 458 0.57 20.33 29.49
N ALA A 459 -0.42 21.02 30.11
CA ALA A 459 -0.22 21.94 31.24
C ALA A 459 0.15 21.20 32.52
N GLU A 460 -0.36 20.00 32.74
CA GLU A 460 -0.05 19.17 33.90
C GLU A 460 1.28 18.40 33.77
N ALA A 461 1.95 18.48 32.62
CA ALA A 461 3.23 17.81 32.40
C ALA A 461 4.31 18.43 33.33
N PRO A 462 4.74 17.76 34.43
CA PRO A 462 5.79 18.27 35.30
C PRO A 462 7.14 18.30 34.58
N SER A 463 8.09 17.56 34.86
CA SER A 463 9.23 17.29 33.99
C SER A 463 8.94 16.03 33.14
N VAL A 464 8.75 16.18 31.86
CA VAL A 464 8.54 15.04 30.95
C VAL A 464 9.89 14.57 30.41
N ASP A 465 10.17 13.30 30.56
CA ASP A 465 11.23 12.67 29.77
C ASP A 465 10.84 12.70 28.29
N ALA A 466 11.45 13.59 27.53
CA ALA A 466 11.21 13.77 26.11
C ALA A 466 11.60 12.51 25.27
N ALA A 467 12.27 11.56 25.89
CA ALA A 467 12.71 10.32 25.27
C ALA A 467 11.84 9.10 25.66
N ALA A 468 10.76 9.33 26.44
CA ALA A 468 9.86 8.25 26.87
C ALA A 468 8.40 8.59 26.55
N TRP A 469 7.68 7.60 26.07
CA TRP A 469 6.26 7.76 25.82
C TRP A 469 5.47 7.86 27.15
N SER A 470 4.60 8.86 27.22
CA SER A 470 3.56 8.98 28.23
C SER A 470 2.42 9.83 27.66
N LYS A 471 1.23 9.80 28.28
CA LYS A 471 0.09 10.65 27.85
C LYS A 471 0.44 12.15 27.88
N HIS A 472 1.27 12.59 28.82
CA HIS A 472 1.74 13.97 28.92
C HIS A 472 2.76 14.30 27.83
N ALA A 473 3.71 13.37 27.55
CA ALA A 473 4.64 13.52 26.44
C ALA A 473 3.91 13.55 25.09
N ALA A 474 2.89 12.71 24.90
CA ALA A 474 2.06 12.71 23.70
C ALA A 474 1.27 14.03 23.55
N ALA A 475 0.76 14.61 24.64
CA ALA A 475 0.08 15.89 24.62
C ALA A 475 1.04 17.06 24.28
N LEU A 476 2.28 17.02 24.75
CA LEU A 476 3.32 17.98 24.34
C LEU A 476 3.72 17.75 22.86
N ALA A 477 3.88 16.49 22.45
CA ALA A 477 4.17 16.15 21.05
C ALA A 477 3.04 16.56 20.09
N TRP A 478 1.80 16.63 20.55
CA TRP A 478 0.68 17.11 19.75
C TRP A 478 0.87 18.57 19.29
N GLN A 479 1.52 19.40 20.09
CA GLN A 479 1.79 20.79 19.74
C GLN A 479 2.80 20.90 18.58
N THR A 480 3.73 19.96 18.48
CA THR A 480 4.84 20.00 17.53
C THR A 480 4.65 19.07 16.33
N SER A 481 3.88 17.99 16.49
CA SER A 481 3.85 16.88 15.52
C SER A 481 2.45 16.54 15.02
N ALA A 482 1.36 17.09 15.62
CA ALA A 482 0.02 16.77 15.13
C ALA A 482 -0.16 17.29 13.70
N ALA A 483 -0.56 16.41 12.79
CA ALA A 483 -0.85 16.75 11.42
C ALA A 483 -2.02 17.75 11.32
N MET A 484 -2.01 18.59 10.30
CA MET A 484 -3.03 19.59 10.04
C MET A 484 -3.80 19.28 8.77
N ASP A 485 -5.11 19.42 8.79
CA ASP A 485 -5.94 19.30 7.59
C ASP A 485 -5.89 20.56 6.71
N ALA A 486 -6.55 20.50 5.54
CA ALA A 486 -6.60 21.62 4.60
C ALA A 486 -7.34 22.86 5.14
N PHE A 487 -8.00 22.76 6.28
CA PHE A 487 -8.74 23.86 6.93
C PHE A 487 -8.01 24.45 8.13
N GLY A 488 -6.79 23.98 8.42
CA GLY A 488 -5.99 24.45 9.55
C GLY A 488 -6.31 23.78 10.90
N ARG A 489 -7.05 22.65 10.90
CA ARG A 489 -7.38 21.89 12.11
C ARG A 489 -6.42 20.72 12.29
N ARG A 490 -6.11 20.40 13.52
CA ARG A 490 -5.34 19.19 13.85
C ARG A 490 -6.17 17.95 13.51
N VAL A 491 -5.55 17.01 12.79
CA VAL A 491 -6.23 15.80 12.31
C VAL A 491 -6.45 14.83 13.47
N GLY A 492 -7.70 14.47 13.69
CA GLY A 492 -8.10 13.48 14.68
C GLY A 492 -9.40 12.81 14.28
N HIS A 493 -9.53 11.53 14.63
CA HIS A 493 -10.69 10.71 14.33
C HIS A 493 -11.32 10.21 15.64
N ILE A 494 -12.52 10.73 15.96
CA ILE A 494 -13.29 10.34 17.14
C ILE A 494 -13.93 8.98 16.86
N GLN A 495 -13.67 8.01 17.74
CA GLN A 495 -14.14 6.64 17.54
C GLN A 495 -14.15 5.81 18.82
N SER A 496 -14.76 4.63 18.72
CA SER A 496 -14.75 3.57 19.73
C SER A 496 -14.11 2.33 19.12
N THR A 497 -13.12 1.78 19.79
CA THR A 497 -12.47 0.52 19.45
C THR A 497 -12.37 -0.36 20.69
N ALA A 498 -11.97 -1.62 20.54
CA ALA A 498 -11.80 -2.51 21.68
C ALA A 498 -10.70 -2.01 22.65
N TRP A 499 -9.63 -1.42 22.13
CA TRP A 499 -8.52 -0.84 22.92
C TRP A 499 -8.72 0.62 23.32
N THR A 500 -9.63 1.36 22.67
CA THR A 500 -10.03 2.71 23.04
C THR A 500 -11.55 2.82 22.95
N PRO A 501 -12.29 2.36 23.98
CA PRO A 501 -13.76 2.30 23.94
C PRO A 501 -14.45 3.66 23.76
N SER A 502 -13.77 4.75 24.09
CA SER A 502 -14.22 6.13 23.85
C SER A 502 -13.00 7.03 23.75
N GLY A 503 -12.88 7.82 22.70
CA GLY A 503 -11.77 8.74 22.55
C GLY A 503 -11.56 9.25 21.13
N ILE A 504 -10.35 9.71 20.89
CA ILE A 504 -9.89 10.20 19.59
C ILE A 504 -8.54 9.59 19.26
N MET A 505 -8.36 9.21 18.01
CA MET A 505 -7.05 8.92 17.45
C MET A 505 -6.53 10.18 16.76
N TRP A 506 -5.53 10.80 17.36
CA TRP A 506 -4.81 11.92 16.75
C TRP A 506 -3.80 11.40 15.72
N SER A 507 -3.68 12.13 14.60
CA SER A 507 -2.68 11.84 13.57
C SER A 507 -1.46 12.72 13.73
N PHE A 508 -0.28 12.10 13.72
CA PHE A 508 0.99 12.77 13.87
C PHE A 508 1.86 12.70 12.63
N ASN A 509 2.60 13.73 12.34
CA ASN A 509 3.76 13.68 11.49
C ASN A 509 4.95 13.18 12.31
N SER A 510 5.27 11.90 12.14
CA SER A 510 6.35 11.22 12.88
C SER A 510 7.71 11.32 12.18
N ALA A 511 7.88 12.25 11.22
CA ALA A 511 9.16 12.38 10.53
C ALA A 511 10.28 12.78 11.50
N PRO A 512 11.50 12.21 11.36
CA PRO A 512 12.62 12.47 12.27
C PRO A 512 13.06 13.93 12.36
N GLY A 513 12.83 14.71 11.30
CA GLY A 513 13.24 16.10 11.18
C GLY A 513 12.33 17.10 11.87
N ILE A 514 11.15 16.70 12.38
CA ILE A 514 10.23 17.60 13.07
C ILE A 514 10.91 18.30 14.24
N LYS A 515 10.78 19.64 14.29
CA LYS A 515 11.41 20.49 15.29
C LYS A 515 10.59 20.53 16.58
N GLY A 516 11.26 20.60 17.71
CA GLY A 516 10.66 20.69 19.05
C GLY A 516 11.48 19.93 20.08
N GLU A 517 11.31 20.27 21.33
CA GLU A 517 11.91 19.53 22.44
C GLU A 517 11.27 18.15 22.56
N VAL A 518 9.94 18.11 22.58
CA VAL A 518 9.13 16.89 22.55
C VAL A 518 8.45 16.77 21.19
N THR A 519 8.71 15.68 20.46
CA THR A 519 8.05 15.36 19.19
C THR A 519 7.60 13.91 19.21
N ASP A 520 6.62 13.52 18.37
CA ASP A 520 6.16 12.14 18.28
C ASP A 520 7.32 11.17 17.98
N TYR A 521 8.21 11.56 17.07
CA TYR A 521 9.40 10.77 16.76
C TYR A 521 10.29 10.58 18.00
N LYS A 522 10.59 11.64 18.76
CA LYS A 522 11.51 11.57 19.90
C LYS A 522 10.99 10.71 21.04
N ILE A 523 9.68 10.76 21.32
CA ILE A 523 9.10 9.96 22.41
C ILE A 523 8.96 8.47 22.04
N LYS A 524 8.94 8.15 20.74
CA LYS A 524 8.89 6.77 20.21
C LYS A 524 10.29 6.23 19.86
N VAL A 525 11.18 7.09 19.33
CA VAL A 525 12.47 6.72 18.77
C VAL A 525 13.58 7.63 19.30
N SER A 526 14.11 7.36 20.49
CA SER A 526 15.24 8.11 21.04
C SER A 526 16.50 7.27 21.12
N GLU A 527 17.66 7.90 21.07
CA GLU A 527 18.95 7.21 21.24
C GLU A 527 19.06 6.56 22.62
N ALA A 528 18.58 7.24 23.66
CA ALA A 528 18.58 6.70 25.03
C ALA A 528 17.72 5.44 25.12
N ARG A 529 16.52 5.42 24.51
CA ARG A 529 15.65 4.25 24.44
C ARG A 529 16.34 3.11 23.70
N PHE A 530 16.90 3.36 22.52
CA PHE A 530 17.57 2.35 21.70
C PHE A 530 18.79 1.76 22.42
N LYS A 531 19.62 2.59 23.05
CA LYS A 531 20.74 2.14 23.85
C LYS A 531 20.31 1.30 25.04
N LYS A 532 19.27 1.68 25.76
CA LYS A 532 18.68 0.92 26.86
C LYS A 532 18.13 -0.43 26.39
N MET A 533 17.42 -0.44 25.27
CA MET A 533 16.75 -1.64 24.74
C MET A 533 17.71 -2.62 24.07
N TYR A 534 18.67 -2.12 23.29
CA TYR A 534 19.50 -2.93 22.39
C TYR A 534 20.98 -2.93 22.71
N GLY A 535 21.45 -2.05 23.59
CA GLY A 535 22.89 -1.87 23.88
C GLY A 535 23.51 -2.89 24.83
N GLY A 536 22.70 -3.76 25.45
CA GLY A 536 23.18 -4.67 26.52
C GLY A 536 23.81 -5.98 26.00
N ALA A 537 23.35 -6.52 24.89
CA ALA A 537 23.87 -7.78 24.32
C ALA A 537 23.72 -7.77 22.79
N PRO A 538 24.59 -8.46 22.04
CA PRO A 538 24.44 -8.57 20.58
C PRO A 538 23.22 -9.46 20.22
N TYR A 539 22.65 -9.21 19.04
CA TYR A 539 21.63 -10.10 18.45
C TYR A 539 22.19 -11.55 18.36
N PRO A 540 21.41 -12.60 18.65
CA PRO A 540 19.97 -12.61 18.93
C PRO A 540 19.61 -12.62 20.42
N LYS A 541 20.31 -11.94 21.30
CA LYS A 541 20.00 -11.89 22.72
C LYS A 541 19.26 -10.64 23.14
N GLY A 542 18.31 -10.79 24.04
CA GLY A 542 17.43 -9.73 24.53
C GLY A 542 16.30 -9.42 23.57
N VAL A 543 15.91 -8.15 23.47
CA VAL A 543 14.90 -7.71 22.49
C VAL A 543 15.55 -7.62 21.12
N ASP A 544 14.99 -8.33 20.12
CA ASP A 544 15.62 -8.50 18.82
C ASP A 544 15.38 -7.35 17.86
N GLY A 545 14.40 -6.49 18.14
CA GLY A 545 14.13 -5.34 17.30
C GLY A 545 12.80 -4.66 17.55
N GLU A 546 12.36 -3.90 16.55
CA GLU A 546 11.09 -3.17 16.56
C GLU A 546 10.06 -3.89 15.70
N TYR A 547 8.85 -4.04 16.24
CA TYR A 547 7.64 -4.30 15.48
C TYR A 547 6.97 -2.95 15.20
N ILE A 548 6.78 -2.66 13.93
CA ILE A 548 6.14 -1.42 13.47
C ILE A 548 4.72 -1.75 13.05
N ASP A 549 3.76 -1.36 13.87
CA ASP A 549 2.35 -1.49 13.52
C ASP A 549 1.91 -0.42 12.54
N SER A 550 0.86 -0.71 11.77
CA SER A 550 0.25 0.24 10.82
C SER A 550 1.29 0.94 9.94
N SER A 551 2.31 0.21 9.49
CA SER A 551 3.55 0.73 8.90
C SER A 551 3.36 1.48 7.58
N GLU A 552 2.23 1.29 6.89
CA GLU A 552 1.86 2.04 5.69
C GLU A 552 0.78 3.07 5.98
N MET A 553 1.19 4.30 6.32
CA MET A 553 0.32 5.46 6.44
C MET A 553 -0.65 5.44 7.62
N GLY A 554 -0.41 4.68 8.67
CA GLY A 554 -1.27 4.69 9.85
C GLY A 554 -2.77 4.70 9.52
N PHE A 555 -3.60 5.05 10.46
CA PHE A 555 -5.05 5.05 10.21
C PHE A 555 -5.57 6.27 9.43
N SER A 556 -4.83 7.37 9.27
CA SER A 556 -5.50 8.59 8.88
C SER A 556 -4.74 9.68 8.17
N ILE A 557 -3.42 9.70 8.15
CA ILE A 557 -2.73 10.80 7.49
C ILE A 557 -2.72 10.57 5.98
N GLY A 558 -3.73 11.10 5.29
CA GLY A 558 -3.66 11.24 3.83
C GLY A 558 -2.65 12.33 3.45
N ALA A 559 -2.82 13.51 4.02
CA ALA A 559 -1.96 14.67 3.79
C ALA A 559 -1.85 15.53 5.05
N ASP A 560 -0.65 16.09 5.30
CA ASP A 560 -0.39 17.05 6.34
C ASP A 560 -0.10 18.43 5.71
N TYR A 561 -0.87 19.44 6.10
CA TYR A 561 -0.78 20.80 5.59
C TYR A 561 -0.08 21.76 6.56
N ASP A 562 0.48 21.27 7.66
CA ASP A 562 1.22 22.12 8.61
C ASP A 562 2.56 22.58 7.99
N ARG A 563 2.63 23.85 7.67
CA ARG A 563 3.82 24.44 7.04
C ARG A 563 5.07 24.38 7.92
N ALA A 564 4.88 24.32 9.25
CA ALA A 564 6.00 24.16 10.19
C ALA A 564 6.73 22.80 10.00
N HIS A 565 6.04 21.83 9.41
CA HIS A 565 6.60 20.52 9.11
C HIS A 565 7.34 20.44 7.76
N PHE A 566 7.12 21.38 6.83
CA PHE A 566 7.62 21.27 5.45
C PHE A 566 9.14 21.15 5.38
N ALA A 567 9.86 22.03 6.09
CA ALA A 567 11.31 22.02 6.09
C ALA A 567 11.92 20.80 6.81
N ALA A 568 11.12 20.07 7.58
CA ALA A 568 11.57 18.91 8.36
C ALA A 568 11.65 17.62 7.55
N MET A 569 10.90 17.54 6.43
CA MET A 569 10.88 16.35 5.58
C MET A 569 12.20 16.18 4.81
N GLU A 570 12.73 14.97 4.76
CA GLU A 570 13.82 14.61 3.83
C GLU A 570 13.25 14.37 2.42
N THR A 571 12.11 13.68 2.31
CA THR A 571 11.40 13.42 1.05
C THR A 571 10.77 14.70 0.48
N PRO A 572 10.46 14.74 -0.82
CA PRO A 572 9.79 15.90 -1.42
C PRO A 572 8.42 16.17 -0.79
N LEU A 573 8.07 17.46 -0.71
CA LEU A 573 6.68 17.84 -0.58
C LEU A 573 5.89 17.37 -1.81
N CYS A 574 4.60 17.16 -1.64
CA CYS A 574 3.68 16.88 -2.73
C CYS A 574 2.52 17.89 -2.73
N TRP A 575 1.55 17.68 -3.56
CA TRP A 575 0.35 18.49 -3.61
C TRP A 575 -0.89 17.61 -3.55
N SER A 576 -1.96 18.14 -3.02
CA SER A 576 -3.23 17.44 -2.85
C SER A 576 -4.06 17.48 -4.13
N GLY A 577 -4.52 16.32 -4.60
CA GLY A 577 -5.33 16.18 -5.80
C GLY A 577 -6.57 17.10 -5.86
N PRO A 578 -7.37 17.17 -4.78
CA PRO A 578 -8.59 17.98 -4.81
C PRO A 578 -8.37 19.50 -4.88
N SER A 579 -7.24 20.00 -4.41
CA SER A 579 -7.04 21.45 -4.23
C SER A 579 -5.75 21.99 -4.84
N ASN A 580 -4.87 21.16 -5.35
CA ASN A 580 -3.50 21.49 -5.78
C ASN A 580 -2.65 22.21 -4.69
N ARG A 581 -3.07 22.10 -3.41
CA ARG A 581 -2.34 22.71 -2.31
C ARG A 581 -1.12 21.89 -1.95
N VAL A 582 -0.03 22.58 -1.66
CA VAL A 582 1.19 21.96 -1.16
C VAL A 582 0.93 21.30 0.19
N CYS A 583 1.41 20.07 0.33
CA CYS A 583 1.25 19.26 1.53
C CYS A 583 2.37 18.22 1.64
N ILE A 584 2.39 17.50 2.75
CA ILE A 584 3.23 16.33 2.97
C ILE A 584 2.37 15.08 2.78
N SER A 585 2.88 14.09 2.03
CA SER A 585 2.23 12.78 1.93
C SER A 585 2.44 11.96 3.20
N GLY A 586 1.36 11.44 3.79
CA GLY A 586 1.43 10.55 4.95
C GLY A 586 2.23 9.27 4.68
N GLY A 587 2.18 8.74 3.44
CA GLY A 587 2.99 7.59 3.04
C GLY A 587 4.49 7.86 3.07
N LEU A 588 4.91 9.09 2.75
CA LEU A 588 6.31 9.49 2.84
C LEU A 588 6.75 9.77 4.28
N VAL A 589 5.85 10.22 5.16
CA VAL A 589 6.11 10.29 6.60
C VAL A 589 6.40 8.90 7.16
N SER A 590 5.57 7.90 6.84
CA SER A 590 5.79 6.51 7.24
C SER A 590 7.11 5.95 6.70
N TYR A 591 7.42 6.24 5.45
CA TYR A 591 8.70 5.85 4.84
C TYR A 591 9.90 6.43 5.60
N GLU A 592 9.91 7.73 5.91
CA GLU A 592 11.02 8.37 6.65
C GLU A 592 11.16 7.79 8.06
N TYR A 593 10.03 7.58 8.76
CA TYR A 593 10.01 6.98 10.08
C TYR A 593 10.62 5.57 10.06
N VAL A 594 10.10 4.67 9.22
CA VAL A 594 10.56 3.27 9.12
C VAL A 594 12.03 3.19 8.70
N ARG A 595 12.42 3.98 7.70
CA ARG A 595 13.83 4.05 7.26
C ARG A 595 14.77 4.53 8.36
N SER A 596 14.35 5.50 9.15
CA SER A 596 15.14 6.01 10.27
C SER A 596 15.31 4.95 11.36
N ILE A 597 14.25 4.24 11.74
CA ILE A 597 14.33 3.11 12.68
C ILE A 597 15.25 2.03 12.14
N ARG A 598 15.11 1.66 10.85
CA ARG A 598 15.98 0.65 10.23
C ARG A 598 17.44 0.98 10.37
N ARG A 599 17.83 2.23 10.07
CA ARG A 599 19.23 2.68 10.21
C ARG A 599 19.75 2.58 11.65
N ARG A 600 18.89 2.87 12.64
CA ARG A 600 19.24 2.72 14.06
C ARG A 600 19.37 1.25 14.45
N LEU A 601 18.43 0.41 14.04
CA LEU A 601 18.48 -1.04 14.30
C LEU A 601 19.72 -1.69 13.67
N ASP A 602 20.12 -1.27 12.46
CA ASP A 602 21.34 -1.77 11.81
C ASP A 602 22.59 -1.48 12.63
N ALA A 603 22.67 -0.30 13.28
CA ALA A 603 23.78 0.06 14.16
C ALA A 603 23.90 -0.88 15.39
N TYR A 604 22.81 -1.52 15.80
CA TYR A 604 22.77 -2.51 16.87
C TYR A 604 22.67 -3.96 16.36
N GLY A 605 22.73 -4.18 15.03
CA GLY A 605 22.56 -5.50 14.41
C GLY A 605 21.16 -6.11 14.55
N ARG A 606 20.15 -5.31 14.90
CA ARG A 606 18.78 -5.75 15.19
C ARG A 606 17.90 -5.87 13.94
N ARG A 607 16.72 -6.46 14.10
CA ARG A 607 15.78 -6.77 13.05
C ARG A 607 14.55 -5.86 13.14
N MET A 608 13.77 -5.82 12.05
CA MET A 608 12.51 -5.08 12.00
C MET A 608 11.40 -5.99 11.48
N MET A 609 10.32 -6.07 12.23
CA MET A 609 9.07 -6.62 11.78
C MET A 609 8.10 -5.48 11.47
N ALA A 610 7.29 -5.58 10.42
CA ALA A 610 6.35 -4.54 10.03
C ALA A 610 5.01 -5.14 9.65
N ASN A 611 3.94 -4.60 10.24
CA ASN A 611 2.56 -4.97 9.96
C ASN A 611 1.95 -4.06 8.88
N SER A 612 0.91 -4.55 8.21
CA SER A 612 0.15 -3.85 7.17
C SER A 612 0.99 -3.45 5.96
N THR A 613 1.96 -4.30 5.55
CA THR A 613 2.85 -4.05 4.42
C THR A 613 3.21 -5.33 3.64
N PRO A 614 3.25 -5.29 2.28
CA PRO A 614 2.79 -4.21 1.43
C PRO A 614 1.26 -4.28 1.23
N LYS A 615 0.54 -3.22 1.53
CA LYS A 615 -0.91 -3.10 1.23
C LYS A 615 -1.19 -2.02 0.20
N LYS A 616 -0.60 -0.87 0.38
CA LYS A 616 -0.87 0.33 -0.44
C LYS A 616 0.37 0.83 -1.17
N THR A 617 1.55 0.44 -0.72
CA THR A 617 2.82 0.88 -1.29
C THR A 617 3.89 -0.18 -1.18
N SER A 618 4.82 -0.18 -2.12
CA SER A 618 6.04 -1.01 -2.06
C SER A 618 7.20 -0.34 -1.31
N LEU A 619 7.01 0.86 -0.76
CA LEU A 619 8.12 1.67 -0.20
C LEU A 619 8.59 1.21 1.19
N ILE A 620 7.78 0.45 1.93
CA ILE A 620 8.07 0.05 3.32
C ILE A 620 8.80 -1.29 3.39
N VAL A 621 8.39 -2.28 2.59
CA VAL A 621 8.93 -3.65 2.62
C VAL A 621 10.46 -3.73 2.51
N PRO A 622 11.16 -2.87 1.75
CA PRO A 622 12.62 -2.90 1.68
C PRO A 622 13.31 -2.79 3.04
N TRP A 623 12.68 -2.12 3.99
CA TRP A 623 13.23 -1.85 5.32
C TRP A 623 12.87 -2.92 6.35
N ALA A 624 11.79 -3.70 6.14
CA ALA A 624 11.37 -4.77 7.04
C ALA A 624 12.12 -6.08 6.78
N ASP A 625 12.46 -6.81 7.83
CA ASP A 625 13.00 -8.18 7.74
C ASP A 625 11.85 -9.21 7.72
N VAL A 626 10.76 -8.93 8.44
CA VAL A 626 9.55 -9.74 8.47
C VAL A 626 8.35 -8.85 8.16
N PRO A 627 7.95 -8.70 6.88
CA PRO A 627 6.68 -8.06 6.53
C PRO A 627 5.51 -8.99 6.84
N GLY A 628 4.37 -8.39 7.16
CA GLY A 628 3.14 -9.11 7.42
C GLY A 628 1.90 -8.24 7.32
N THR A 629 0.73 -8.86 7.45
CA THR A 629 -0.55 -8.15 7.46
C THR A 629 -1.62 -8.89 8.22
N GLU A 630 -2.49 -8.13 8.85
CA GLU A 630 -3.72 -8.63 9.46
C GLU A 630 -4.79 -8.86 8.39
N VAL A 631 -5.50 -9.97 8.55
CA VAL A 631 -6.60 -10.38 7.67
C VAL A 631 -7.81 -10.85 8.48
N ASP A 632 -9.01 -10.70 7.92
CA ASP A 632 -10.23 -11.35 8.40
C ASP A 632 -10.90 -12.08 7.23
N TRP A 633 -10.61 -13.37 7.12
CA TRP A 633 -11.18 -14.22 6.06
C TRP A 633 -12.45 -14.96 6.48
N ASN A 634 -13.01 -14.60 7.62
CA ASN A 634 -14.22 -15.23 8.17
C ASN A 634 -15.28 -14.19 8.55
N ARG A 635 -15.80 -13.46 7.60
CA ARG A 635 -16.80 -12.42 7.86
C ARG A 635 -18.16 -13.01 8.15
N GLY A 636 -18.55 -12.96 9.44
CA GLY A 636 -19.85 -13.48 9.87
C GLY A 636 -20.04 -14.98 9.58
N GLY A 637 -18.98 -15.79 9.67
CA GLY A 637 -19.00 -17.22 9.39
C GLY A 637 -18.94 -17.58 7.90
N LYS A 638 -18.71 -16.59 7.02
CA LYS A 638 -18.56 -16.79 5.57
C LYS A 638 -17.10 -16.64 5.17
N TRP A 639 -16.62 -17.63 4.43
CA TRP A 639 -15.27 -17.58 3.85
C TRP A 639 -15.15 -16.41 2.87
N ASN A 640 -14.22 -15.49 3.14
CA ASN A 640 -13.99 -14.28 2.36
C ASN A 640 -12.50 -13.92 2.35
N PRO A 641 -11.68 -14.73 1.67
CA PRO A 641 -10.22 -14.52 1.65
C PRO A 641 -9.83 -13.32 0.82
N SER A 642 -8.64 -12.78 1.08
CA SER A 642 -8.01 -11.80 0.20
C SER A 642 -7.95 -12.31 -1.25
N PRO A 643 -8.18 -11.46 -2.25
CA PRO A 643 -8.03 -11.83 -3.66
C PRO A 643 -6.66 -12.40 -3.98
N HIS A 644 -6.59 -13.29 -4.98
CA HIS A 644 -5.31 -13.88 -5.39
C HIS A 644 -4.31 -12.84 -5.91
N ASP A 645 -4.79 -11.80 -6.58
CA ASP A 645 -3.93 -10.72 -7.09
C ASP A 645 -3.30 -9.93 -5.93
N GLU A 646 -3.99 -9.77 -4.81
CA GLU A 646 -3.45 -9.18 -3.59
C GLU A 646 -2.42 -10.10 -2.93
N MET A 647 -2.71 -11.41 -2.83
CA MET A 647 -1.78 -12.40 -2.27
C MET A 647 -0.47 -12.48 -3.07
N ILE A 648 -0.55 -12.51 -4.40
CA ILE A 648 0.66 -12.53 -5.24
C ILE A 648 1.42 -11.21 -5.18
N TYR A 649 0.73 -10.07 -5.05
CA TYR A 649 1.36 -8.79 -4.82
C TYR A 649 2.17 -8.79 -3.52
N TRP A 650 1.58 -9.22 -2.39
CA TRP A 650 2.29 -9.32 -1.12
C TRP A 650 3.52 -10.21 -1.23
N ARG A 651 3.36 -11.40 -1.81
CA ARG A 651 4.48 -12.33 -1.98
C ARG A 651 5.58 -11.77 -2.88
N ALA A 652 5.20 -11.16 -4.00
CA ALA A 652 6.13 -10.65 -4.99
C ALA A 652 6.99 -9.49 -4.45
N ILE A 653 6.37 -8.54 -3.73
CA ILE A 653 7.11 -7.41 -3.14
C ILE A 653 7.96 -7.87 -1.95
N ALA A 654 7.48 -8.82 -1.14
CA ALA A 654 8.27 -9.38 -0.04
C ALA A 654 9.42 -10.28 -0.53
N GLY A 655 9.36 -10.79 -1.75
CA GLY A 655 10.42 -11.59 -2.35
C GLY A 655 10.70 -12.88 -1.55
N ARG A 656 11.91 -13.05 -1.05
CA ARG A 656 12.35 -14.20 -0.24
C ARG A 656 12.15 -14.03 1.27
N LYS A 657 11.72 -12.86 1.71
CA LYS A 657 11.47 -12.58 3.14
C LYS A 657 10.33 -13.47 3.65
N PRO A 658 10.38 -13.94 4.91
CA PRO A 658 9.24 -14.55 5.54
C PRO A 658 8.08 -13.56 5.57
N TYR A 659 6.89 -13.99 5.17
CA TYR A 659 5.69 -13.17 5.16
C TYR A 659 4.66 -13.77 6.09
N CYS A 660 4.22 -13.00 7.09
CA CYS A 660 3.25 -13.46 8.08
C CYS A 660 1.85 -12.91 7.78
N LEU A 661 0.86 -13.79 7.72
CA LEU A 661 -0.55 -13.44 7.82
C LEU A 661 -0.95 -13.52 9.30
N LEU A 662 -1.73 -12.56 9.77
CA LEU A 662 -2.29 -12.59 11.12
C LEU A 662 -3.81 -12.56 11.02
N GLN A 663 -4.45 -13.70 11.33
CA GLN A 663 -5.89 -13.82 11.27
C GLN A 663 -6.53 -13.15 12.47
N ASN A 664 -7.28 -12.07 12.22
CA ASN A 664 -8.13 -11.39 13.20
C ASN A 664 -9.58 -11.69 12.87
N THR A 665 -10.23 -12.56 13.68
CA THR A 665 -11.58 -13.02 13.38
C THR A 665 -12.31 -13.53 14.61
N ASN A 666 -13.61 -13.69 14.49
CA ASN A 666 -14.41 -14.37 15.50
C ASN A 666 -14.15 -15.88 15.47
N TYR A 667 -13.25 -16.36 16.34
CA TYR A 667 -12.85 -17.76 16.41
C TYR A 667 -13.95 -18.73 16.85
N LYS A 668 -15.03 -18.26 17.48
CA LYS A 668 -16.21 -19.09 17.83
C LYS A 668 -16.93 -19.64 16.61
N ILE A 669 -16.83 -18.93 15.49
CA ILE A 669 -17.44 -19.31 14.21
C ILE A 669 -16.40 -19.63 13.11
N PHE A 670 -15.10 -19.59 13.44
CA PHE A 670 -14.02 -19.99 12.56
C PHE A 670 -13.79 -21.50 12.69
N THR A 671 -14.54 -22.27 11.89
CA THR A 671 -14.55 -23.74 11.98
C THR A 671 -13.20 -24.35 11.57
N ARG A 672 -12.98 -25.60 11.95
CA ARG A 672 -11.76 -26.33 11.55
C ARG A 672 -11.58 -26.37 10.01
N GLU A 673 -12.66 -26.48 9.25
CA GLU A 673 -12.62 -26.44 7.77
C GLU A 673 -12.10 -25.09 7.26
N LEU A 674 -12.51 -23.99 7.89
CA LEU A 674 -12.01 -22.66 7.55
C LEU A 674 -10.53 -22.50 7.94
N VAL A 675 -10.10 -23.11 9.03
CA VAL A 675 -8.68 -23.18 9.42
C VAL A 675 -7.87 -23.92 8.36
N VAL A 676 -8.33 -25.08 7.86
CA VAL A 676 -7.66 -25.82 6.78
C VAL A 676 -7.55 -24.93 5.52
N ARG A 677 -8.64 -24.30 5.08
CA ARG A 677 -8.62 -23.39 3.92
C ARG A 677 -7.65 -22.23 4.12
N TYR A 678 -7.60 -21.65 5.31
CA TYR A 678 -6.66 -20.57 5.64
C TYR A 678 -5.21 -21.04 5.51
N MET A 679 -4.88 -22.21 6.12
CA MET A 679 -3.53 -22.78 6.05
C MET A 679 -3.12 -23.19 4.64
N GLU A 680 -4.01 -23.82 3.88
CA GLU A 680 -3.72 -24.23 2.49
C GLU A 680 -3.53 -23.04 1.57
N ARG A 681 -4.34 -21.98 1.74
CA ARG A 681 -4.18 -20.76 0.95
C ARG A 681 -2.90 -20.00 1.30
N ALA A 682 -2.52 -19.93 2.57
CA ALA A 682 -1.24 -19.37 3.01
C ALA A 682 -0.06 -20.19 2.44
N LEU A 683 -0.13 -21.52 2.54
CA LEU A 683 0.88 -22.44 2.00
C LEU A 683 1.07 -22.26 0.49
N ALA A 684 -0.01 -22.03 -0.27
CA ALA A 684 0.07 -21.83 -1.72
C ALA A 684 1.03 -20.69 -2.12
N TYR A 685 1.18 -19.67 -1.26
CA TYR A 685 2.06 -18.53 -1.47
C TYR A 685 3.32 -18.55 -0.57
N GLY A 686 3.57 -19.66 0.16
CA GLY A 686 4.69 -19.76 1.10
C GLY A 686 4.63 -18.70 2.20
N MET A 687 3.41 -18.39 2.68
CA MET A 687 3.17 -17.45 3.78
C MET A 687 2.90 -18.20 5.08
N LEU A 688 3.19 -17.58 6.20
CA LEU A 688 3.08 -18.15 7.53
C LEU A 688 1.70 -17.81 8.12
N PRO A 689 0.82 -18.81 8.38
CA PRO A 689 -0.55 -18.59 8.83
C PRO A 689 -0.62 -18.37 10.35
N SER A 690 -0.45 -17.14 10.81
CA SER A 690 -0.53 -16.78 12.23
C SER A 690 -1.95 -16.40 12.65
N TYR A 691 -2.21 -16.38 13.96
CA TYR A 691 -3.53 -16.15 14.57
C TYR A 691 -3.41 -15.16 15.72
N PHE A 692 -4.40 -14.31 15.91
CA PHE A 692 -4.37 -13.34 17.00
C PHE A 692 -5.68 -13.30 17.77
N SER A 693 -6.63 -12.40 17.43
CA SER A 693 -7.81 -12.14 18.26
C SER A 693 -9.04 -11.80 17.42
N ASN A 694 -10.19 -11.68 18.08
CA ASN A 694 -11.44 -11.32 17.41
C ASN A 694 -11.45 -9.86 16.89
N ASP A 695 -10.84 -8.94 17.64
CA ASP A 695 -10.96 -7.50 17.39
C ASP A 695 -9.66 -6.71 17.61
N GLY A 696 -8.51 -7.39 17.58
CA GLY A 696 -7.20 -6.82 17.90
C GLY A 696 -6.92 -6.77 19.42
N TYR A 697 -7.83 -7.23 20.28
CA TYR A 697 -7.67 -7.09 21.73
C TYR A 697 -8.26 -8.25 22.54
N THR A 698 -9.48 -8.71 22.23
CA THR A 698 -10.20 -9.73 23.01
C THR A 698 -10.23 -11.08 22.30
N ASP A 699 -10.55 -12.15 23.06
CA ASP A 699 -10.76 -13.52 22.56
C ASP A 699 -9.57 -14.02 21.72
N ARG A 700 -8.36 -13.96 22.30
CA ARG A 700 -7.12 -14.34 21.62
C ARG A 700 -7.04 -15.84 21.38
N TYR A 701 -6.64 -16.23 20.18
CA TYR A 701 -6.62 -17.62 19.74
C TYR A 701 -5.79 -18.52 20.67
N PHE A 702 -4.55 -18.11 20.98
CA PHE A 702 -3.62 -18.90 21.79
C PHE A 702 -3.83 -18.79 23.31
N GLU A 703 -4.73 -17.93 23.77
CA GLU A 703 -5.19 -17.91 25.16
C GLU A 703 -6.34 -18.90 25.41
N ASN A 704 -7.00 -19.43 24.35
CA ASN A 704 -8.16 -20.31 24.47
C ASN A 704 -7.83 -21.74 23.99
N PRO A 705 -7.68 -22.73 24.94
CA PRO A 705 -7.41 -24.11 24.56
C PRO A 705 -8.44 -24.74 23.61
N ALA A 706 -9.73 -24.30 23.69
CA ALA A 706 -10.75 -24.80 22.79
C ALA A 706 -10.48 -24.51 21.31
N TYR A 707 -9.68 -23.49 20.99
CA TYR A 707 -9.30 -23.17 19.63
C TYR A 707 -8.04 -23.93 19.22
N TYR A 708 -6.93 -23.69 19.90
CA TYR A 708 -5.65 -24.22 19.46
C TYR A 708 -5.49 -25.74 19.67
N GLU A 709 -6.14 -26.35 20.67
CA GLU A 709 -6.12 -27.82 20.82
C GLU A 709 -6.94 -28.49 19.72
N ARG A 710 -8.09 -27.92 19.31
CA ARG A 710 -8.88 -28.42 18.18
C ARG A 710 -8.06 -28.53 16.91
N ASP A 711 -7.18 -27.56 16.67
CA ASP A 711 -6.48 -27.37 15.40
C ASP A 711 -4.99 -27.76 15.47
N ARG A 712 -4.49 -28.22 16.61
CA ARG A 712 -3.05 -28.50 16.87
C ARG A 712 -2.40 -29.42 15.84
N ASP A 713 -3.08 -30.44 15.37
CA ASP A 713 -2.56 -31.35 14.35
C ASP A 713 -2.42 -30.67 12.98
N LEU A 714 -3.26 -29.67 12.66
CA LEU A 714 -3.11 -28.86 11.45
C LEU A 714 -1.83 -28.03 11.51
N PHE A 715 -1.49 -27.45 12.65
CA PHE A 715 -0.22 -26.73 12.82
C PHE A 715 0.97 -27.65 12.60
N ARG A 716 0.95 -28.85 13.13
CA ARG A 716 1.99 -29.86 12.90
C ARG A 716 2.12 -30.29 11.44
N THR A 717 1.03 -30.23 10.68
CA THR A 717 0.99 -30.63 9.27
C THR A 717 1.44 -29.50 8.36
N TYR A 718 0.83 -28.32 8.47
CA TYR A 718 0.97 -27.25 7.47
C TYR A 718 2.11 -26.27 7.78
N VAL A 719 2.37 -25.97 9.06
CA VAL A 719 3.37 -24.94 9.40
C VAL A 719 4.80 -25.36 9.04
N PRO A 720 5.25 -26.62 9.27
CA PRO A 720 6.56 -27.07 8.80
C PRO A 720 6.72 -26.93 7.29
N LEU A 721 5.68 -27.23 6.50
CA LEU A 721 5.70 -27.07 5.05
C LEU A 721 5.84 -25.61 4.64
N ALA A 722 5.11 -24.70 5.30
CA ALA A 722 5.23 -23.27 5.05
C ALA A 722 6.63 -22.74 5.39
N ILE A 723 7.24 -23.24 6.48
CA ILE A 723 8.62 -22.92 6.87
C ILE A 723 9.62 -23.41 5.82
N GLU A 724 9.47 -24.65 5.31
CA GLU A 724 10.31 -25.19 4.24
C GLU A 724 10.26 -24.30 3.00
N LEU A 725 9.06 -23.86 2.57
CA LEU A 725 8.89 -22.96 1.42
C LEU A 725 9.53 -21.58 1.67
N ALA A 726 9.25 -20.97 2.82
CA ALA A 726 9.80 -19.66 3.16
C ALA A 726 11.33 -19.71 3.28
N THR A 727 11.90 -20.82 3.79
CA THR A 727 13.34 -21.04 3.88
C THR A 727 13.96 -21.23 2.50
N ALA A 728 13.32 -21.97 1.60
CA ALA A 728 13.78 -22.13 0.22
C ALA A 728 13.74 -20.80 -0.56
N GLY A 729 12.82 -19.90 -0.19
CA GLY A 729 12.66 -18.57 -0.76
C GLY A 729 11.92 -18.57 -2.09
N TRP A 730 10.93 -17.71 -2.18
CA TRP A 730 10.10 -17.54 -3.38
C TRP A 730 10.93 -17.11 -4.60
N GLN A 731 10.60 -17.68 -5.77
CA GLN A 731 11.25 -17.38 -7.05
C GLN A 731 10.25 -16.71 -7.99
N PRO A 732 10.56 -15.50 -8.51
CA PRO A 732 9.69 -14.83 -9.49
C PRO A 732 9.47 -15.67 -10.74
N VAL A 733 10.55 -16.14 -11.35
CA VAL A 733 10.54 -16.95 -12.58
C VAL A 733 10.43 -18.44 -12.23
N ARG A 734 9.46 -19.10 -12.82
CA ARG A 734 9.17 -20.53 -12.60
C ARG A 734 9.86 -21.40 -13.64
N THR A 735 10.62 -22.39 -13.19
CA THR A 735 11.38 -23.31 -14.04
C THR A 735 11.08 -24.79 -13.76
N LEU A 736 10.46 -25.11 -12.63
CA LEU A 736 10.21 -26.49 -12.20
C LEU A 736 8.97 -27.07 -12.87
N VAL A 737 7.89 -26.33 -12.87
CA VAL A 737 6.59 -26.80 -13.37
C VAL A 737 5.77 -25.66 -13.97
N SER A 738 4.99 -25.97 -14.99
CA SER A 738 4.05 -25.04 -15.59
C SER A 738 2.64 -25.64 -15.71
N CYS A 739 1.64 -24.77 -15.71
CA CYS A 739 0.23 -25.09 -15.93
C CYS A 739 -0.36 -24.08 -16.90
N ALA A 740 -1.19 -24.54 -17.86
CA ALA A 740 -1.87 -23.68 -18.82
C ALA A 740 -3.25 -23.19 -18.33
N ASP A 741 -3.81 -23.80 -17.27
CA ASP A 741 -5.09 -23.35 -16.67
C ASP A 741 -4.86 -22.12 -15.82
N GLU A 742 -5.36 -20.96 -16.25
CA GLU A 742 -5.21 -19.67 -15.56
C GLU A 742 -5.87 -19.63 -14.19
N SER A 743 -6.83 -20.50 -13.91
CA SER A 743 -7.47 -20.62 -12.60
C SER A 743 -6.68 -21.51 -11.61
N VAL A 744 -5.54 -22.06 -12.06
CA VAL A 744 -4.58 -22.80 -11.24
C VAL A 744 -3.36 -21.92 -11.00
N PHE A 745 -3.05 -21.69 -9.74
CA PHE A 745 -1.92 -20.88 -9.32
C PHE A 745 -0.71 -21.76 -9.06
N VAL A 746 0.39 -21.47 -9.72
CA VAL A 746 1.64 -22.19 -9.55
C VAL A 746 2.69 -21.19 -9.06
N GLU A 747 3.32 -21.50 -7.92
CA GLU A 747 4.43 -20.72 -7.38
C GLU A 747 5.64 -21.62 -7.13
N GLN A 748 6.84 -21.04 -7.20
CA GLN A 748 8.08 -21.77 -7.03
C GLN A 748 8.88 -21.23 -5.84
N PHE A 749 9.53 -22.17 -5.10
CA PHE A 749 10.37 -21.84 -3.94
C PHE A 749 11.72 -22.57 -4.06
N GLY A 750 12.78 -21.79 -4.14
CA GLY A 750 14.10 -22.29 -4.51
C GLY A 750 14.08 -23.03 -5.85
N ASP A 751 14.99 -23.97 -6.00
CA ASP A 751 15.09 -24.89 -7.13
C ASP A 751 14.45 -26.27 -6.87
N ARG A 752 13.69 -26.38 -5.76
CA ARG A 752 13.19 -27.65 -5.22
C ARG A 752 11.67 -27.74 -5.15
N TYR A 753 10.97 -26.68 -4.73
CA TYR A 753 9.56 -26.76 -4.41
C TYR A 753 8.67 -26.00 -5.40
N ALA A 754 7.50 -26.56 -5.68
CA ALA A 754 6.43 -25.86 -6.36
C ALA A 754 5.09 -26.11 -5.67
N THR A 755 4.31 -25.04 -5.46
CA THR A 755 2.91 -25.14 -5.06
C THR A 755 2.00 -25.10 -6.27
N VAL A 756 0.91 -25.86 -6.24
CA VAL A 756 -0.13 -25.89 -7.26
C VAL A 756 -1.47 -25.75 -6.53
N PHE A 757 -2.16 -24.66 -6.74
CA PHE A 757 -3.38 -24.30 -6.01
C PHE A 757 -4.58 -24.18 -6.95
N ASN A 758 -5.66 -24.90 -6.66
CA ASN A 758 -6.94 -24.75 -7.35
C ASN A 758 -7.73 -23.58 -6.72
N SER A 759 -7.89 -22.47 -7.43
CA SER A 759 -8.62 -21.30 -6.92
C SER A 759 -10.13 -21.38 -7.03
N SER A 760 -10.66 -22.46 -7.62
CA SER A 760 -12.11 -22.65 -7.76
C SER A 760 -12.78 -22.90 -6.41
N VAL A 761 -13.82 -22.15 -6.08
CA VAL A 761 -14.50 -22.23 -4.77
C VAL A 761 -15.38 -23.49 -4.64
N GLY A 762 -15.87 -24.04 -5.72
CA GLY A 762 -16.88 -25.12 -5.67
C GLY A 762 -16.57 -26.35 -6.52
N GLN A 763 -15.44 -26.40 -7.23
CA GLN A 763 -15.14 -27.46 -8.17
C GLN A 763 -13.73 -28.03 -7.99
N ALA A 764 -13.65 -29.36 -7.85
CA ALA A 764 -12.38 -30.07 -8.01
C ALA A 764 -11.90 -29.94 -9.46
N LYS A 765 -10.59 -29.82 -9.67
CA LYS A 765 -9.99 -29.69 -10.98
C LYS A 765 -9.02 -30.81 -11.27
N ARG A 766 -9.12 -31.33 -12.50
CA ARG A 766 -8.12 -32.19 -13.06
C ARG A 766 -7.08 -31.31 -13.78
N VAL A 767 -5.94 -31.11 -13.11
CA VAL A 767 -4.90 -30.16 -13.50
C VAL A 767 -3.80 -30.87 -14.28
N THR A 768 -3.52 -30.42 -15.50
CA THR A 768 -2.40 -30.90 -16.31
C THR A 768 -1.15 -30.05 -16.07
N LEU A 769 -0.10 -30.68 -15.56
CA LEU A 769 1.18 -30.05 -15.27
C LEU A 769 2.24 -30.52 -16.28
N ARG A 770 3.20 -29.61 -16.60
CA ARG A 770 4.38 -29.93 -17.41
C ARG A 770 5.64 -29.65 -16.63
N SER A 771 6.60 -30.58 -16.66
CA SER A 771 7.90 -30.47 -16.01
C SER A 771 8.98 -31.20 -16.80
N GLY A 772 10.20 -30.70 -16.74
CA GLY A 772 11.39 -31.42 -17.22
C GLY A 772 11.91 -32.48 -16.24
N ARG A 773 11.29 -32.61 -15.04
CA ARG A 773 11.64 -33.62 -14.02
C ARG A 773 10.80 -34.86 -14.21
N ALA A 774 11.34 -36.04 -13.86
CA ALA A 774 10.62 -37.29 -13.96
C ALA A 774 9.54 -37.50 -12.91
N SER A 775 9.73 -36.95 -11.70
CA SER A 775 8.77 -37.07 -10.58
C SER A 775 8.98 -36.00 -9.52
N ALA A 776 7.97 -35.82 -8.68
CA ALA A 776 8.05 -35.05 -7.43
C ALA A 776 7.28 -35.80 -6.32
N ALA A 777 7.70 -35.64 -5.07
CA ALA A 777 6.92 -36.06 -3.92
C ALA A 777 5.84 -35.00 -3.64
N GLU A 778 4.57 -35.41 -3.57
CA GLU A 778 3.48 -34.51 -3.14
C GLU A 778 3.38 -34.56 -1.62
N ARG A 779 3.68 -33.46 -0.97
CA ARG A 779 3.95 -33.40 0.48
C ARG A 779 2.67 -33.27 1.33
N VAL A 780 1.55 -32.81 0.77
CA VAL A 780 0.28 -32.67 1.52
C VAL A 780 -0.44 -34.00 1.66
N THR A 781 -0.47 -34.83 0.59
CA THR A 781 -1.15 -36.14 0.62
C THR A 781 -0.19 -37.32 0.79
N GLY A 782 1.11 -37.11 0.65
CA GLY A 782 2.13 -38.18 0.67
C GLY A 782 2.23 -38.97 -0.64
N ALA A 783 1.54 -38.57 -1.71
CA ALA A 783 1.56 -39.26 -3.00
C ALA A 783 2.85 -38.94 -3.80
N THR A 784 3.11 -39.75 -4.83
CA THR A 784 4.13 -39.44 -5.84
C THR A 784 3.47 -38.88 -7.09
N CYS A 785 3.91 -37.73 -7.55
CA CYS A 785 3.53 -37.13 -8.84
C CYS A 785 4.56 -37.52 -9.88
N ALA A 786 4.21 -38.48 -10.76
CA ALA A 786 5.08 -38.90 -11.86
C ALA A 786 4.77 -38.14 -13.14
N PHE A 787 5.81 -37.68 -13.85
CA PHE A 787 5.71 -36.95 -15.11
C PHE A 787 6.06 -37.91 -16.27
N ALA A 788 5.06 -38.57 -16.84
CA ALA A 788 5.22 -39.38 -18.03
C ALA A 788 5.33 -38.47 -19.27
N ASP A 789 6.40 -38.59 -20.03
CA ASP A 789 6.71 -37.72 -21.18
C ASP A 789 6.64 -36.22 -20.81
N GLY A 790 7.07 -35.87 -19.58
CA GLY A 790 7.05 -34.50 -19.07
C GLY A 790 5.67 -33.97 -18.65
N VAL A 791 4.65 -34.85 -18.58
CA VAL A 791 3.27 -34.49 -18.24
C VAL A 791 2.79 -35.27 -17.02
N ALA A 792 2.17 -34.60 -16.07
CA ALA A 792 1.44 -35.20 -14.96
C ALA A 792 0.02 -34.62 -14.87
N VAL A 793 -0.91 -35.43 -14.35
CA VAL A 793 -2.27 -34.98 -14.08
C VAL A 793 -2.58 -35.18 -12.60
N LEU A 794 -2.99 -34.11 -11.95
CA LEU A 794 -3.40 -34.10 -10.54
C LEU A 794 -4.86 -33.72 -10.41
N GLU A 795 -5.57 -34.40 -9.52
CA GLU A 795 -6.88 -33.97 -9.07
C GLU A 795 -6.72 -33.13 -7.80
N ILE A 796 -7.18 -31.87 -7.86
CA ILE A 796 -7.03 -30.91 -6.76
C ILE A 796 -8.42 -30.45 -6.32
N PRO A 797 -8.83 -30.69 -5.06
CA PRO A 797 -10.09 -30.21 -4.53
C PRO A 797 -10.25 -28.70 -4.64
N PRO A 798 -11.48 -28.16 -4.46
CA PRO A 798 -11.71 -26.72 -4.44
C PRO A 798 -10.85 -26.05 -3.36
N GLU A 799 -10.28 -24.88 -3.67
CA GLU A 799 -9.44 -24.06 -2.77
C GLU A 799 -8.37 -24.86 -2.02
N SER A 800 -7.82 -25.90 -2.65
CA SER A 800 -6.78 -26.75 -2.07
C SER A 800 -5.45 -26.63 -2.79
N VAL A 801 -4.38 -26.88 -2.03
CA VAL A 801 -3.00 -26.82 -2.51
C VAL A 801 -2.40 -28.24 -2.66
N ARG A 802 -1.49 -28.39 -3.62
CA ARG A 802 -0.52 -29.49 -3.68
C ARG A 802 0.88 -28.91 -3.61
N LEU A 803 1.73 -29.46 -2.76
CA LEU A 803 3.13 -29.10 -2.64
C LEU A 803 4.01 -30.19 -3.25
N LEU A 804 4.62 -29.86 -4.38
CA LEU A 804 5.52 -30.74 -5.12
C LEU A 804 6.97 -30.49 -4.68
N ASP A 805 7.62 -31.53 -4.16
CA ASP A 805 9.03 -31.56 -3.79
C ASP A 805 9.81 -32.36 -4.84
N PHE A 806 10.62 -31.69 -5.63
CA PHE A 806 11.44 -32.27 -6.70
C PHE A 806 12.79 -32.83 -6.21
N GLY A 807 13.03 -32.81 -4.90
CA GLY A 807 14.32 -33.19 -4.30
C GLY A 807 15.44 -32.16 -4.55
N ALA A 808 16.52 -32.29 -3.79
CA ALA A 808 17.70 -31.46 -4.04
C ALA A 808 18.34 -31.85 -5.38
N VAL A 809 18.70 -30.84 -6.18
CA VAL A 809 19.50 -31.09 -7.39
C VAL A 809 20.89 -31.50 -6.92
N SER A 810 21.28 -32.78 -7.10
CA SER A 810 22.70 -33.13 -7.01
C SER A 810 23.44 -32.29 -8.05
N PRO A 811 24.50 -31.52 -7.67
CA PRO A 811 25.27 -30.80 -8.66
C PRO A 811 25.75 -31.82 -9.72
N LYS A 812 25.41 -31.59 -10.98
CA LYS A 812 25.98 -32.37 -12.09
C LYS A 812 27.50 -32.30 -11.92
N ALA A 813 28.11 -33.44 -11.66
CA ALA A 813 29.58 -33.53 -11.73
C ALA A 813 30.00 -32.94 -13.09
N PRO A 814 30.97 -32.07 -13.15
CA PRO A 814 31.45 -31.55 -14.42
C PRO A 814 31.75 -32.72 -15.34
N SER A 815 31.12 -32.78 -16.49
CA SER A 815 31.35 -33.77 -17.51
C SER A 815 32.88 -33.80 -17.78
N GLY A 816 33.52 -34.90 -17.44
CA GLY A 816 34.95 -35.10 -17.54
C GLY A 816 35.41 -34.90 -19.00
N GLY A 817 35.96 -33.74 -19.28
CA GLY A 817 36.78 -33.51 -20.42
C GLY A 817 38.14 -34.17 -20.12
N THR A 818 38.49 -35.23 -20.85
CA THR A 818 39.81 -35.83 -20.88
C THR A 818 40.82 -34.76 -21.27
N GLN A 819 41.52 -34.19 -20.32
CA GLN A 819 42.76 -33.43 -20.60
C GLN A 819 43.96 -34.38 -20.40
N GLY A 820 44.68 -34.58 -21.50
CA GLY A 820 45.96 -35.22 -21.48
C GLY A 820 47.02 -34.45 -20.66
N PRO A 821 48.12 -35.10 -20.24
CA PRO A 821 49.08 -34.55 -19.27
C PRO A 821 49.91 -33.42 -19.91
N SER A 822 49.72 -32.20 -19.46
CA SER A 822 50.60 -31.06 -19.75
C SER A 822 51.58 -30.89 -18.63
N THR A 823 52.85 -31.08 -18.95
CA THR A 823 54.04 -30.87 -18.08
C THR A 823 54.25 -29.37 -17.83
N CYS A 824 54.28 -28.98 -16.58
CA CYS A 824 54.59 -27.62 -16.15
C CYS A 824 56.08 -27.50 -15.74
N PRO A 825 56.84 -26.47 -16.19
CA PRO A 825 58.13 -26.18 -15.60
C PRO A 825 57.99 -25.15 -14.47
N ALA A 826 58.63 -25.45 -13.36
CA ALA A 826 58.74 -24.61 -12.19
C ALA A 826 59.44 -23.27 -12.50
N ARG A 827 58.89 -22.15 -12.00
CA ARG A 827 59.64 -20.89 -11.82
C ARG A 827 59.58 -20.47 -10.35
N ARG A 828 60.80 -20.20 -9.85
CA ARG A 828 61.12 -19.68 -8.52
C ARG A 828 60.73 -18.19 -8.39
N ARG A 829 60.37 -17.88 -7.17
CA ARG A 829 60.25 -16.47 -6.71
C ARG A 829 61.64 -15.81 -6.54
N PRO A 830 61.70 -14.49 -6.51
CA PRO A 830 61.91 -13.78 -5.27
C PRO A 830 60.67 -13.07 -4.75
#